data_8552eb3086a3758bb60392dad40128f0
#
_entry.id   8552eb3086a3758bb60392dad40128f0
#
_cell.length_a   1.000
_cell.length_b   1.000
_cell.length_c   1.000
_cell.angle_alpha   90.00
_cell.angle_beta   90.00
_cell.angle_gamma   90.00
#
_symmetry.space_group_name_H-M   'P 1'
#
loop_
_entity.id
_entity.type
_entity.pdbx_description
1 polymer ?
#
loop_
_entity_poly.entity_id
_entity_poly.type
_entity_poly.pdbx_seq_one_letter_code
_entity_poly.pdbx_strand_id
1 'polypeptide(L)'
;MRKVTKILGKVLSAAVLLLIVLPLALSLLLSINAVQNFVVGRAAQFASRKLETVVRIDRVDIGIFDRITLEGLYVEDYGGDTLLYVGKLHAFITQFGIFSNGFTLRHGRLTDGKFYLREMPDGVMNVKQIVSRMGRKEKKKESDFRLSISALTVENLEFRLEKLQHRNPVYGIDFSDMDIRDIDAVIDNFTIDGGAVGAEIGRFSAREKSGFEIDDFGGKFFLANGCIGMENARLVTPHSNVSIPAVSIVGDSWAEYKEYVDRVSMTVEVRNSMLSSDDVAYFSPKLRDWRLTLRNINLLFDGVVSDFNADLKSLSFGRSSRVHARGRVTGLPKIDDTHFSLTFDDVTTEAADLGQIAANVARKELSAKMSAMMDRAGALRLTGEVEGTLASFDSKFALSAPVGSAEAELAMQPADRRRLRPVKGRIAVTGFRVGELLEQPNLGSVSCEAGLNGVVGKGLIDARVDGRASQLEFHGYGYDSLRFGGRLTEKTFNGHVRADDPALRFDFQGEVGFTPVRPHYDFDLDLIHADLARMHLNRRDSVSVLSALVEARASGRTLDDLNGKVTVGDVVYRYNADTLRTTRLTLDGQNSAGSKYLSLQSEFADATFRSRTDYKTVFEYLRSSLEKYIPLLYDERKARKRAAGAVSVVDDYSVLSVDVKHFTPVADAVADGLQIADGSQLRLLFNPANDKLSLKATSEYIERERMLATRLNLNATNRGDSLSVYLRSEDLYVGTFHRPQLSGRGGTRSQRLRPVPGFD
;
A
#
# COMPACT_ATOMS: atom_id res chain seq x y z
N MET A 1 -63.85 76.14 26.12
CA MET A 1 -62.50 75.54 26.14
C MET A 1 -62.10 74.91 27.49
N ARG A 2 -62.24 75.52 28.65
CA ARG A 2 -61.79 74.96 29.97
C ARG A 2 -62.46 73.64 30.45
N LYS A 3 -63.61 73.27 29.95
CA LYS A 3 -64.27 71.97 30.27
C LYS A 3 -63.73 70.79 29.45
N VAL A 4 -63.35 71.03 28.15
CA VAL A 4 -62.87 70.03 27.27
C VAL A 4 -61.39 69.64 27.63
N THR A 5 -60.57 70.58 28.01
CA THR A 5 -59.22 70.33 28.51
C THR A 5 -59.17 69.55 29.83
N LYS A 6 -60.19 69.74 30.74
CA LYS A 6 -60.26 68.95 31.96
C LYS A 6 -60.72 67.51 31.70
N ILE A 7 -61.55 67.28 30.72
CA ILE A 7 -62.05 65.93 30.34
C ILE A 7 -60.90 65.23 29.59
N LEU A 8 -60.23 65.88 28.69
CA LEU A 8 -59.04 65.32 27.96
C LEU A 8 -57.91 64.99 28.94
N GLY A 9 -57.63 65.82 29.95
CA GLY A 9 -56.64 65.54 30.97
C GLY A 9 -57.03 64.32 31.85
N LYS A 10 -58.33 64.17 32.22
CA LYS A 10 -58.80 62.96 32.95
C LYS A 10 -58.75 61.68 32.12
N VAL A 11 -59.08 61.76 30.79
CA VAL A 11 -58.99 60.61 29.90
C VAL A 11 -57.54 60.21 29.66
N LEU A 12 -56.67 61.21 29.48
CA LEU A 12 -55.23 60.96 29.34
C LEU A 12 -54.60 60.38 30.61
N SER A 13 -54.96 60.92 31.83
CA SER A 13 -54.49 60.36 33.08
C SER A 13 -55.04 58.94 33.34
N ALA A 14 -56.29 58.67 32.99
CA ALA A 14 -56.85 57.35 33.06
C ALA A 14 -56.21 56.35 32.06
N ALA A 15 -55.90 56.83 30.85
CA ALA A 15 -55.16 56.04 29.88
C ALA A 15 -53.73 55.71 30.32
N VAL A 16 -53.03 56.72 30.88
CA VAL A 16 -51.68 56.53 31.44
C VAL A 16 -51.73 55.60 32.65
N LEU A 17 -52.74 55.76 33.53
CA LEU A 17 -52.94 54.88 34.68
C LEU A 17 -53.23 53.45 34.25
N LEU A 18 -54.02 53.25 33.20
CA LEU A 18 -54.36 51.94 32.67
C LEU A 18 -53.17 51.32 31.96
N LEU A 19 -52.36 52.10 31.25
CA LEU A 19 -51.22 51.64 30.42
C LEU A 19 -49.96 51.35 31.26
N ILE A 20 -49.83 51.97 32.45
CA ILE A 20 -48.66 51.76 33.32
C ILE A 20 -49.03 50.97 34.59
N VAL A 21 -50.13 51.32 35.26
CA VAL A 21 -50.47 50.72 36.54
C VAL A 21 -51.07 49.30 36.41
N LEU A 22 -51.84 49.03 35.33
CA LEU A 22 -52.39 47.71 35.10
C LEU A 22 -51.31 46.64 34.77
N PRO A 23 -50.34 46.92 33.87
CA PRO A 23 -49.25 45.99 33.66
C PRO A 23 -48.36 45.85 34.91
N LEU A 24 -48.11 46.92 35.64
CA LEU A 24 -47.34 46.88 36.89
C LEU A 24 -48.04 46.04 37.96
N ALA A 25 -49.35 46.25 38.14
CA ALA A 25 -50.17 45.49 39.10
C ALA A 25 -50.26 44.00 38.68
N LEU A 26 -50.42 43.70 37.38
CA LEU A 26 -50.44 42.35 36.84
C LEU A 26 -49.08 41.69 37.01
N SER A 27 -47.99 42.41 36.77
CA SER A 27 -46.63 41.95 36.99
C SER A 27 -46.35 41.67 38.47
N LEU A 28 -46.81 42.54 39.35
CA LEU A 28 -46.71 42.35 40.81
C LEU A 28 -47.54 41.16 41.30
N LEU A 29 -48.74 40.98 40.73
CA LEU A 29 -49.59 39.83 41.02
C LEU A 29 -49.01 38.52 40.52
N LEU A 30 -48.42 38.54 39.36
CA LEU A 30 -47.68 37.40 38.77
C LEU A 30 -46.34 37.14 39.46
N SER A 31 -45.78 38.06 40.24
CA SER A 31 -44.56 37.81 41.03
C SER A 31 -44.82 37.09 42.36
N ILE A 32 -46.10 36.88 42.75
CA ILE A 32 -46.45 36.12 43.94
C ILE A 32 -46.37 34.64 43.69
N ASN A 33 -45.48 33.92 44.40
CA ASN A 33 -45.23 32.47 44.20
C ASN A 33 -46.50 31.62 44.17
N ALA A 34 -47.50 31.91 45.01
CA ALA A 34 -48.77 31.17 45.04
C ALA A 34 -49.56 31.34 43.71
N VAL A 35 -49.57 32.55 43.14
CA VAL A 35 -50.27 32.84 41.88
C VAL A 35 -49.51 32.21 40.71
N GLN A 36 -48.16 32.28 40.73
CA GLN A 36 -47.35 31.63 39.76
C GLN A 36 -47.61 30.11 39.74
N ASN A 37 -47.53 29.44 40.86
CA ASN A 37 -47.78 28.00 40.97
C ASN A 37 -49.18 27.60 40.50
N PHE A 38 -50.22 28.42 40.82
CA PHE A 38 -51.56 28.18 40.31
C PHE A 38 -51.66 28.28 38.78
N VAL A 39 -51.12 29.33 38.23
CA VAL A 39 -51.11 29.55 36.76
C VAL A 39 -50.33 28.42 36.08
N VAL A 40 -49.16 28.05 36.59
CA VAL A 40 -48.31 26.97 36.08
C VAL A 40 -49.00 25.61 36.15
N GLY A 41 -49.62 25.29 37.28
CA GLY A 41 -50.41 24.05 37.44
C GLY A 41 -51.55 23.97 36.42
N ARG A 42 -52.23 25.08 36.17
CA ARG A 42 -53.29 25.16 35.13
C ARG A 42 -52.72 25.05 33.70
N ALA A 43 -51.56 25.68 33.41
CA ALA A 43 -50.89 25.59 32.13
C ALA A 43 -50.38 24.18 31.87
N ALA A 44 -49.75 23.53 32.85
CA ALA A 44 -49.28 22.15 32.75
C ALA A 44 -50.45 21.16 32.52
N GLN A 45 -51.55 21.33 33.28
CA GLN A 45 -52.78 20.54 33.07
C GLN A 45 -53.43 20.75 31.70
N PHE A 46 -53.43 22.00 31.21
CA PHE A 46 -53.91 22.30 29.85
C PHE A 46 -53.02 21.66 28.79
N ALA A 47 -51.71 21.79 28.95
CA ALA A 47 -50.73 21.15 28.05
C ALA A 47 -50.88 19.63 28.08
N SER A 48 -50.96 19.02 29.26
CA SER A 48 -51.17 17.58 29.41
C SER A 48 -52.44 17.09 28.73
N ARG A 49 -53.55 17.82 28.87
CA ARG A 49 -54.82 17.50 28.19
C ARG A 49 -54.73 17.65 26.68
N LYS A 50 -54.05 18.71 26.20
CA LYS A 50 -53.93 19.00 24.76
C LYS A 50 -52.99 18.03 24.08
N LEU A 51 -51.91 17.64 24.75
CA LEU A 51 -50.91 16.69 24.23
C LEU A 51 -51.28 15.24 24.55
N GLU A 52 -52.30 15.00 25.38
CA GLU A 52 -52.70 13.68 25.84
C GLU A 52 -51.56 12.87 26.49
N THR A 53 -50.61 13.58 27.11
CA THR A 53 -49.47 13.00 27.83
C THR A 53 -49.15 13.80 29.08
N VAL A 54 -48.26 13.27 29.90
CA VAL A 54 -47.90 13.93 31.17
C VAL A 54 -46.96 15.11 30.87
N VAL A 55 -47.41 16.30 31.26
CA VAL A 55 -46.57 17.49 31.29
C VAL A 55 -46.51 18.00 32.73
N ARG A 56 -45.29 18.12 33.27
CA ARG A 56 -45.05 18.67 34.61
C ARG A 56 -44.11 19.87 34.52
N ILE A 57 -44.28 20.79 35.40
CA ILE A 57 -43.41 21.94 35.59
C ILE A 57 -43.27 22.11 37.09
N ASP A 58 -42.05 22.03 37.61
CA ASP A 58 -41.84 22.11 39.06
C ASP A 58 -41.97 23.53 39.58
N ARG A 59 -41.44 24.49 38.86
CA ARG A 59 -41.48 25.91 39.25
C ARG A 59 -41.40 26.83 38.03
N VAL A 60 -42.15 27.93 38.12
CA VAL A 60 -41.97 29.07 37.22
C VAL A 60 -41.81 30.32 38.07
N ASP A 61 -40.82 31.13 37.77
CA ASP A 61 -40.63 32.45 38.35
C ASP A 61 -40.72 33.48 37.21
N ILE A 62 -41.72 34.34 37.30
CA ILE A 62 -41.96 35.43 36.38
C ILE A 62 -41.52 36.71 37.06
N GLY A 63 -40.36 37.22 36.65
CA GLY A 63 -39.81 38.49 37.12
C GLY A 63 -40.62 39.67 36.64
N ILE A 64 -40.47 40.82 37.32
CA ILE A 64 -41.10 42.09 36.94
C ILE A 64 -40.48 42.52 35.60
N PHE A 65 -41.35 42.66 34.59
CA PHE A 65 -41.09 43.23 33.24
C PHE A 65 -40.64 42.27 32.10
N ASP A 66 -39.70 41.35 32.24
CA ASP A 66 -39.17 40.67 31.07
C ASP A 66 -38.54 39.28 31.30
N ARG A 67 -38.43 38.82 32.54
CA ARG A 67 -37.72 37.57 32.87
C ARG A 67 -38.71 36.44 33.20
N ILE A 68 -38.49 35.29 32.56
CA ILE A 68 -39.13 34.02 32.92
C ILE A 68 -38.03 33.01 33.27
N THR A 69 -38.18 32.37 34.44
CA THR A 69 -37.40 31.20 34.81
C THR A 69 -38.34 30.02 34.94
N LEU A 70 -38.04 28.95 34.24
CA LEU A 70 -38.78 27.70 34.30
C LEU A 70 -37.84 26.62 34.81
N GLU A 71 -38.25 25.89 35.83
CA GLU A 71 -37.47 24.81 36.44
C GLU A 71 -38.28 23.51 36.41
N GLY A 72 -37.59 22.39 36.01
CA GLY A 72 -38.17 21.05 36.04
C GLY A 72 -39.29 20.84 35.01
N LEU A 73 -39.19 21.41 33.80
CA LEU A 73 -40.11 21.06 32.71
C LEU A 73 -39.89 19.62 32.31
N TYR A 74 -40.93 18.79 32.41
CA TYR A 74 -40.91 17.39 31.99
C TYR A 74 -42.07 17.11 31.04
N VAL A 75 -41.79 16.47 29.94
CA VAL A 75 -42.77 15.98 28.97
C VAL A 75 -42.52 14.51 28.75
N GLU A 76 -43.52 13.69 28.93
CA GLU A 76 -43.50 12.26 28.74
C GLU A 76 -43.92 11.91 27.31
N ASP A 77 -43.38 10.83 26.78
CA ASP A 77 -43.88 10.24 25.54
C ASP A 77 -45.04 9.28 25.83
N TYR A 78 -45.68 8.73 24.76
CA TYR A 78 -46.82 7.81 24.94
C TYR A 78 -46.43 6.41 25.45
N GLY A 79 -45.13 6.12 25.56
CA GLY A 79 -44.58 4.92 26.19
C GLY A 79 -44.34 5.05 27.66
N GLY A 80 -44.53 6.24 28.25
CA GLY A 80 -44.29 6.51 29.65
C GLY A 80 -42.85 6.92 29.99
N ASP A 81 -42.04 7.22 28.94
CA ASP A 81 -40.66 7.62 29.13
C ASP A 81 -40.45 9.12 28.85
N THR A 82 -39.31 9.65 29.24
CA THR A 82 -38.93 11.05 29.00
C THR A 82 -38.81 11.34 27.51
N LEU A 83 -39.60 12.29 26.98
CA LEU A 83 -39.37 12.90 25.69
C LEU A 83 -38.50 14.15 25.82
N LEU A 84 -38.85 15.03 26.76
CA LEU A 84 -38.17 16.29 27.01
C LEU A 84 -38.08 16.55 28.51
N TYR A 85 -36.88 16.88 28.97
CA TYR A 85 -36.64 17.41 30.29
C TYR A 85 -35.78 18.67 30.17
N VAL A 86 -36.16 19.71 30.94
CA VAL A 86 -35.37 20.94 31.05
C VAL A 86 -35.20 21.24 32.52
N GLY A 87 -33.99 21.07 33.05
CA GLY A 87 -33.68 21.35 34.43
C GLY A 87 -33.92 22.82 34.76
N LYS A 88 -33.39 23.71 33.93
CA LYS A 88 -33.61 25.15 34.10
C LYS A 88 -33.58 25.89 32.77
N LEU A 89 -34.58 26.74 32.55
CA LEU A 89 -34.64 27.67 31.41
C LEU A 89 -34.81 29.09 31.94
N HIS A 90 -33.84 29.94 31.66
CA HIS A 90 -33.94 31.38 31.82
C HIS A 90 -34.22 32.05 30.48
N ALA A 91 -35.25 32.85 30.39
CA ALA A 91 -35.57 33.60 29.18
C ALA A 91 -35.90 35.07 29.51
N PHE A 92 -35.32 35.98 28.70
CA PHE A 92 -35.64 37.39 28.73
C PHE A 92 -36.50 37.71 27.49
N ILE A 93 -37.76 38.05 27.71
CA ILE A 93 -38.75 38.28 26.65
C ILE A 93 -38.82 39.77 26.37
N THR A 94 -38.58 40.17 25.11
CA THR A 94 -38.64 41.58 24.72
C THR A 94 -40.00 41.97 24.17
N GLN A 95 -40.70 41.05 23.52
CA GLN A 95 -42.06 41.26 23.02
C GLN A 95 -42.91 40.00 23.16
N PHE A 96 -44.04 40.13 23.86
CA PHE A 96 -45.17 39.20 23.75
C PHE A 96 -46.05 39.68 22.60
N GLY A 97 -46.05 38.95 21.50
CA GLY A 97 -46.96 39.21 20.39
C GLY A 97 -48.38 38.79 20.72
N ILE A 98 -49.05 39.50 21.64
CA ILE A 98 -50.47 39.27 21.90
C ILE A 98 -51.32 39.53 20.64
N PHE A 99 -50.76 40.26 19.66
CA PHE A 99 -51.38 40.61 18.39
C PHE A 99 -50.56 40.17 17.15
N SER A 100 -49.35 39.57 17.33
CA SER A 100 -48.54 38.99 16.28
C SER A 100 -48.25 37.54 16.66
N ASN A 101 -48.32 36.60 15.70
CA ASN A 101 -48.06 35.18 15.92
C ASN A 101 -46.57 34.90 16.16
N GLY A 102 -45.90 35.68 17.06
CA GLY A 102 -44.46 35.52 17.24
C GLY A 102 -43.94 35.88 18.65
N PHE A 103 -42.79 35.33 18.97
CA PHE A 103 -42.06 35.59 20.20
C PHE A 103 -40.65 36.11 19.90
N THR A 104 -40.22 37.13 20.63
CA THR A 104 -38.87 37.64 20.57
C THR A 104 -38.22 37.54 21.93
N LEU A 105 -37.15 36.74 22.02
CA LEU A 105 -36.34 36.58 23.23
C LEU A 105 -35.01 37.30 23.00
N ARG A 106 -34.56 38.08 23.99
CA ARG A 106 -33.23 38.72 23.94
C ARG A 106 -32.15 37.71 24.31
N HIS A 107 -32.34 36.99 25.41
CA HIS A 107 -31.43 35.96 25.89
C HIS A 107 -32.23 34.76 26.40
N GLY A 108 -31.71 33.57 26.07
CA GLY A 108 -32.13 32.30 26.65
C GLY A 108 -30.92 31.57 27.23
N ARG A 109 -31.12 30.92 28.40
CA ARG A 109 -30.14 29.96 28.92
C ARG A 109 -30.88 28.70 29.32
N LEU A 110 -30.50 27.59 28.74
CA LEU A 110 -31.03 26.27 29.05
C LEU A 110 -29.91 25.45 29.72
N THR A 111 -30.20 24.93 30.91
CA THR A 111 -29.24 24.12 31.67
C THR A 111 -29.85 22.79 32.02
N ASP A 112 -29.08 21.72 31.97
CA ASP A 112 -29.47 20.34 32.31
C ASP A 112 -30.67 19.83 31.49
N GLY A 113 -30.58 19.89 30.18
CA GLY A 113 -31.61 19.46 29.25
C GLY A 113 -31.49 17.98 28.86
N LYS A 114 -32.64 17.33 28.57
CA LYS A 114 -32.68 16.00 27.95
C LYS A 114 -33.71 15.98 26.86
N PHE A 115 -33.32 15.48 25.70
CA PHE A 115 -34.22 15.32 24.56
C PHE A 115 -34.08 13.92 23.97
N TYR A 116 -35.10 13.06 24.20
CA TYR A 116 -35.04 11.65 23.82
C TYR A 116 -36.02 11.33 22.71
N LEU A 117 -35.49 11.00 21.54
CA LEU A 117 -36.25 10.53 20.40
C LEU A 117 -36.23 9.00 20.34
N ARG A 118 -37.40 8.40 20.36
CA ARG A 118 -37.57 6.95 20.29
C ARG A 118 -38.57 6.57 19.22
N GLU A 119 -38.26 5.53 18.48
CA GLU A 119 -39.18 4.90 17.54
C GLU A 119 -40.13 3.98 18.36
N MET A 120 -41.39 4.25 18.28
CA MET A 120 -42.43 3.50 19.00
C MET A 120 -42.73 2.16 18.28
N PRO A 121 -43.40 1.18 18.93
CA PRO A 121 -43.70 -0.12 18.30
C PRO A 121 -44.45 -0.06 16.98
N ASP A 122 -45.15 1.05 16.72
CA ASP A 122 -45.87 1.32 15.46
C ASP A 122 -44.95 1.86 14.32
N GLY A 123 -43.62 1.98 14.58
CA GLY A 123 -42.65 2.51 13.62
C GLY A 123 -42.68 4.04 13.50
N VAL A 124 -43.35 4.76 14.38
CA VAL A 124 -43.46 6.22 14.38
C VAL A 124 -42.63 6.80 15.52
N MET A 125 -41.89 7.86 15.27
CA MET A 125 -41.13 8.57 16.30
C MET A 125 -42.07 9.18 17.33
N ASN A 126 -41.73 9.05 18.62
CA ASN A 126 -42.52 9.59 19.74
C ASN A 126 -42.86 11.08 19.60
N VAL A 127 -41.90 11.92 19.19
CA VAL A 127 -42.13 13.35 18.91
C VAL A 127 -43.17 13.57 17.82
N LYS A 128 -43.18 12.77 16.75
CA LYS A 128 -44.12 12.88 15.63
C LYS A 128 -45.55 12.53 16.08
N GLN A 129 -45.71 11.56 16.97
CA GLN A 129 -47.02 11.23 17.55
C GLN A 129 -47.61 12.42 18.29
N ILE A 130 -46.80 13.12 19.11
CA ILE A 130 -47.23 14.32 19.85
C ILE A 130 -47.58 15.47 18.94
N VAL A 131 -46.68 15.81 17.98
CA VAL A 131 -46.89 16.91 17.02
C VAL A 131 -48.10 16.68 16.13
N SER A 132 -48.39 15.44 15.71
CA SER A 132 -49.52 15.10 14.85
C SER A 132 -50.88 15.38 15.54
N ARG A 133 -50.92 15.31 16.86
CA ARG A 133 -52.12 15.63 17.65
C ARG A 133 -52.33 17.13 17.87
N MET A 134 -51.23 17.89 17.94
CA MET A 134 -51.31 19.35 18.00
C MET A 134 -51.93 19.96 16.73
N GLY A 135 -51.70 19.32 15.58
CA GLY A 135 -52.07 19.84 14.25
C GLY A 135 -53.48 19.44 13.74
N ARG A 136 -54.34 18.80 14.51
CA ARG A 136 -55.54 18.11 14.02
C ARG A 136 -56.74 19.00 13.62
N LYS A 137 -56.64 20.32 13.61
CA LYS A 137 -57.83 21.18 13.37
C LYS A 137 -57.69 22.38 12.42
N GLU A 138 -56.59 22.57 11.67
CA GLU A 138 -56.64 23.64 10.66
C GLU A 138 -55.95 23.24 9.34
N LYS A 139 -56.70 23.43 8.22
CA LYS A 139 -56.14 23.31 6.87
C LYS A 139 -54.96 24.26 6.70
N LYS A 140 -53.89 23.76 6.07
CA LYS A 140 -52.72 24.47 5.61
C LYS A 140 -52.96 25.95 5.31
N LYS A 141 -52.71 26.85 6.23
CA LYS A 141 -52.11 28.14 6.05
C LYS A 141 -50.65 27.96 6.46
N GLU A 142 -49.73 28.48 5.66
CA GLU A 142 -48.34 28.63 6.06
C GLU A 142 -48.32 29.24 7.44
N SER A 143 -47.59 28.64 8.35
CA SER A 143 -47.57 29.10 9.75
C SER A 143 -46.89 30.47 9.77
N ASP A 144 -47.70 31.55 9.98
CA ASP A 144 -47.19 32.90 10.25
C ASP A 144 -46.47 33.00 11.61
N PHE A 145 -46.02 31.86 12.14
CA PHE A 145 -45.28 31.81 13.40
C PHE A 145 -43.87 32.33 13.22
N ARG A 146 -43.51 33.30 14.08
CA ARG A 146 -42.17 33.89 14.13
C ARG A 146 -41.56 33.68 15.50
N LEU A 147 -40.36 33.17 15.55
CA LEU A 147 -39.54 33.08 16.75
C LEU A 147 -38.19 33.73 16.47
N SER A 148 -37.79 34.64 17.32
CA SER A 148 -36.46 35.25 17.27
C SER A 148 -35.83 35.19 18.65
N ILE A 149 -34.61 34.65 18.73
CA ILE A 149 -33.79 34.56 19.93
C ILE A 149 -32.45 35.19 19.59
N SER A 150 -32.16 36.36 20.19
CA SER A 150 -30.89 37.05 19.87
C SER A 150 -29.68 36.30 20.37
N ALA A 151 -29.74 35.67 21.56
CA ALA A 151 -28.68 34.82 22.08
C ALA A 151 -29.27 33.67 22.90
N LEU A 152 -28.83 32.43 22.64
CA LEU A 152 -29.19 31.23 23.38
C LEU A 152 -27.93 30.51 23.83
N THR A 153 -27.83 30.28 25.14
CA THR A 153 -26.79 29.42 25.72
C THR A 153 -27.42 28.12 26.17
N VAL A 154 -26.84 27.02 25.76
CA VAL A 154 -27.21 25.65 26.18
C VAL A 154 -26.02 25.10 26.94
N GLU A 155 -26.30 24.57 28.15
CA GLU A 155 -25.31 23.98 29.03
C GLU A 155 -25.78 22.60 29.47
N ASN A 156 -24.96 21.57 29.26
CA ASN A 156 -25.23 20.19 29.69
C ASN A 156 -26.56 19.63 29.15
N LEU A 157 -26.69 19.61 27.80
CA LEU A 157 -27.82 18.95 27.15
C LEU A 157 -27.46 17.52 26.78
N GLU A 158 -28.37 16.59 27.00
CA GLU A 158 -28.31 15.18 26.58
C GLU A 158 -29.34 14.92 25.47
N PHE A 159 -28.86 14.32 24.37
CA PHE A 159 -29.69 13.92 23.24
C PHE A 159 -29.59 12.41 23.03
N ARG A 160 -30.74 11.73 22.93
CA ARG A 160 -30.80 10.31 22.55
C ARG A 160 -31.69 10.09 21.35
N LEU A 161 -31.26 9.17 20.50
CA LEU A 161 -32.05 8.65 19.38
C LEU A 161 -32.02 7.13 19.46
N GLU A 162 -33.18 6.49 19.62
CA GLU A 162 -33.31 5.04 19.67
C GLU A 162 -34.33 4.57 18.62
N LYS A 163 -33.89 3.72 17.68
CA LYS A 163 -34.77 3.04 16.71
C LYS A 163 -34.98 1.59 17.11
N LEU A 164 -36.09 0.98 16.68
CA LEU A 164 -36.44 -0.41 17.00
C LEU A 164 -35.40 -1.41 16.45
N GLN A 165 -34.73 -1.08 15.36
CA GLN A 165 -33.65 -1.91 14.78
C GLN A 165 -32.32 -1.21 14.97
N HIS A 166 -31.48 -1.80 15.80
CA HIS A 166 -30.11 -1.33 16.04
C HIS A 166 -29.12 -2.14 15.21
N ARG A 167 -28.05 -1.49 14.73
CA ARG A 167 -26.94 -2.15 14.04
C ARG A 167 -25.88 -2.70 14.99
N ASN A 168 -25.75 -2.12 16.17
CA ASN A 168 -24.76 -2.44 17.20
C ASN A 168 -23.34 -2.67 16.60
N PRO A 169 -22.76 -1.68 15.92
CA PRO A 169 -21.45 -1.84 15.32
C PRO A 169 -20.40 -2.09 16.42
N VAL A 170 -19.43 -2.94 16.14
CA VAL A 170 -18.31 -3.20 17.07
C VAL A 170 -17.48 -1.92 17.31
N TYR A 171 -17.50 -1.00 16.37
CA TYR A 171 -16.80 0.29 16.43
C TYR A 171 -17.52 1.34 15.59
N GLY A 172 -17.48 2.60 16.08
CA GLY A 172 -18.06 3.74 15.39
C GLY A 172 -19.48 4.06 15.83
N ILE A 173 -20.07 5.08 15.21
CA ILE A 173 -21.38 5.63 15.57
C ILE A 173 -22.49 4.73 15.03
N ASP A 174 -23.42 4.36 15.90
CA ASP A 174 -24.70 3.77 15.49
C ASP A 174 -25.76 4.86 15.32
N PHE A 175 -26.05 5.26 14.10
CA PHE A 175 -27.08 6.23 13.77
C PHE A 175 -28.52 5.74 14.07
N SER A 176 -28.69 4.50 14.48
CA SER A 176 -29.97 3.94 14.93
C SER A 176 -30.12 3.99 16.45
N ASP A 177 -29.00 4.16 17.17
CA ASP A 177 -28.96 4.21 18.62
C ASP A 177 -27.86 5.17 19.09
N MET A 178 -28.17 6.48 19.08
CA MET A 178 -27.26 7.57 19.45
C MET A 178 -27.50 8.02 20.86
N ASP A 179 -26.42 8.29 21.59
CA ASP A 179 -26.46 8.91 22.93
C ASP A 179 -25.38 9.99 22.97
N ILE A 180 -25.80 11.25 22.79
CA ILE A 180 -24.93 12.42 22.77
C ILE A 180 -25.09 13.17 24.07
N ARG A 181 -24.00 13.37 24.77
CA ARG A 181 -23.94 14.02 26.11
C ARG A 181 -23.01 15.22 26.09
N ASP A 182 -23.04 15.93 27.20
CA ASP A 182 -22.19 17.12 27.42
C ASP A 182 -22.36 18.12 26.28
N ILE A 183 -23.58 18.29 25.77
CA ILE A 183 -23.85 19.24 24.70
C ILE A 183 -23.87 20.64 25.30
N ASP A 184 -22.86 21.43 24.93
CA ASP A 184 -22.81 22.86 25.23
C ASP A 184 -22.88 23.65 23.94
N ALA A 185 -23.70 24.69 23.88
CA ALA A 185 -23.84 25.51 22.68
C ALA A 185 -24.09 27.01 23.02
N VAL A 186 -23.51 27.84 22.18
CA VAL A 186 -23.82 29.27 22.11
C VAL A 186 -24.35 29.56 20.71
N ILE A 187 -25.59 29.98 20.65
CA ILE A 187 -26.32 30.20 19.41
C ILE A 187 -26.84 31.65 19.41
N ASP A 188 -26.42 32.42 18.42
CA ASP A 188 -26.85 33.79 18.22
C ASP A 188 -27.83 33.89 17.03
N ASN A 189 -28.67 34.91 17.04
CA ASN A 189 -29.57 35.24 15.94
C ASN A 189 -30.43 34.06 15.45
N PHE A 190 -30.88 33.19 16.41
CA PHE A 190 -31.79 32.11 16.06
C PHE A 190 -33.14 32.65 15.63
N THR A 191 -33.58 32.28 14.42
CA THR A 191 -34.83 32.75 13.83
C THR A 191 -35.63 31.61 13.23
N ILE A 192 -36.94 31.64 13.40
CA ILE A 192 -37.92 30.85 12.64
C ILE A 192 -38.89 31.86 12.07
N ASP A 193 -39.05 31.91 10.74
CA ASP A 193 -40.01 32.79 10.07
C ASP A 193 -40.60 32.07 8.86
N GLY A 194 -41.90 31.73 8.94
CA GLY A 194 -42.64 31.14 7.84
C GLY A 194 -42.07 29.81 7.28
N GLY A 195 -41.34 29.04 8.11
CA GLY A 195 -40.65 27.80 7.69
C GLY A 195 -39.19 27.99 7.34
N ALA A 196 -38.65 29.20 7.27
CA ALA A 196 -37.24 29.47 7.24
C ALA A 196 -36.65 29.40 8.63
N VAL A 197 -35.46 28.84 8.78
CA VAL A 197 -34.68 28.76 10.02
C VAL A 197 -33.32 29.34 9.79
N GLY A 198 -32.87 30.25 10.67
CA GLY A 198 -31.54 30.82 10.66
C GLY A 198 -30.92 30.73 12.06
N ALA A 199 -29.62 30.51 12.14
CA ALA A 199 -28.86 30.51 13.36
C ALA A 199 -27.39 30.81 13.12
N GLU A 200 -26.76 31.50 14.05
CA GLU A 200 -25.31 31.65 14.10
C GLU A 200 -24.79 30.85 15.30
N ILE A 201 -24.13 29.74 15.01
CA ILE A 201 -23.55 28.87 16.04
C ILE A 201 -22.16 29.43 16.35
N GLY A 202 -22.02 30.09 17.49
CA GLY A 202 -20.75 30.64 17.94
C GLY A 202 -19.83 29.55 18.50
N ARG A 203 -20.40 28.61 19.23
CA ARG A 203 -19.72 27.44 19.77
C ARG A 203 -20.71 26.29 19.96
N PHE A 204 -20.26 25.08 19.66
CA PHE A 204 -20.96 23.84 19.98
C PHE A 204 -19.93 22.77 20.29
N SER A 205 -20.11 22.07 21.42
CA SER A 205 -19.32 20.91 21.79
C SER A 205 -20.22 19.77 22.24
N ALA A 206 -19.80 18.52 22.02
CA ALA A 206 -20.59 17.34 22.35
C ALA A 206 -19.75 16.07 22.34
N ARG A 207 -20.23 15.05 23.07
CA ARG A 207 -19.60 13.71 23.09
C ARG A 207 -20.65 12.63 22.83
N GLU A 208 -20.39 11.77 21.84
CA GLU A 208 -21.23 10.64 21.51
C GLU A 208 -20.74 9.36 22.24
N LYS A 209 -21.63 8.45 22.59
CA LYS A 209 -21.33 7.23 23.38
C LYS A 209 -20.28 6.31 22.75
N SER A 210 -20.06 6.36 21.42
CA SER A 210 -18.98 5.61 20.74
C SER A 210 -17.59 6.16 21.05
N GLY A 211 -17.50 7.34 21.68
CA GLY A 211 -16.29 8.07 21.95
C GLY A 211 -15.96 9.14 20.90
N PHE A 212 -16.81 9.36 19.91
CA PHE A 212 -16.66 10.51 19.00
C PHE A 212 -16.94 11.80 19.75
N GLU A 213 -16.05 12.76 19.63
CA GLU A 213 -16.07 14.03 20.34
C GLU A 213 -15.98 15.21 19.37
N ILE A 214 -16.80 16.22 19.57
CA ILE A 214 -16.73 17.52 18.93
C ILE A 214 -16.26 18.50 19.99
N ASP A 215 -15.04 19.03 19.83
CA ASP A 215 -14.46 20.01 20.73
C ASP A 215 -15.04 21.41 20.48
N ASP A 216 -15.22 21.73 19.20
CA ASP A 216 -15.77 23.01 18.76
C ASP A 216 -16.40 22.91 17.38
N PHE A 217 -17.60 23.39 17.24
CA PHE A 217 -18.27 23.57 15.96
C PHE A 217 -18.96 24.93 15.95
N GLY A 218 -18.81 25.65 14.85
CA GLY A 218 -19.42 26.96 14.68
C GLY A 218 -19.69 27.27 13.22
N GLY A 219 -20.51 28.28 12.96
CA GLY A 219 -20.86 28.76 11.63
C GLY A 219 -22.28 29.32 11.54
N LYS A 220 -22.59 29.98 10.41
CA LYS A 220 -23.94 30.49 10.15
C LYS A 220 -24.72 29.43 9.40
N PHE A 221 -25.81 28.98 9.98
CA PHE A 221 -26.72 27.99 9.42
C PHE A 221 -27.99 28.67 8.89
N PHE A 222 -28.46 28.26 7.74
CA PHE A 222 -29.77 28.68 7.21
C PHE A 222 -30.47 27.52 6.50
N LEU A 223 -31.78 27.52 6.61
CA LEU A 223 -32.68 26.56 6.02
C LEU A 223 -33.91 27.31 5.53
N ALA A 224 -34.17 27.32 4.24
CA ALA A 224 -35.33 27.96 3.65
C ALA A 224 -35.62 27.44 2.24
N ASN A 225 -36.90 27.30 1.86
CA ASN A 225 -37.30 27.04 0.49
C ASN A 225 -36.55 25.90 -0.22
N GLY A 226 -36.35 24.76 0.47
CA GLY A 226 -35.60 23.63 -0.10
C GLY A 226 -34.10 23.82 -0.12
N CYS A 227 -33.56 24.89 0.46
CA CYS A 227 -32.14 25.14 0.58
C CYS A 227 -31.66 24.92 2.02
N ILE A 228 -30.58 24.17 2.20
CA ILE A 228 -29.82 24.05 3.45
C ILE A 228 -28.44 24.63 3.17
N GLY A 229 -28.00 25.56 3.99
CA GLY A 229 -26.69 26.14 3.82
C GLY A 229 -25.99 26.42 5.13
N MET A 230 -24.67 26.50 5.04
CA MET A 230 -23.79 27.00 6.09
C MET A 230 -22.71 27.90 5.50
N GLU A 231 -22.39 28.95 6.23
CA GLU A 231 -21.29 29.85 5.92
C GLU A 231 -20.31 29.88 7.10
N ASN A 232 -19.01 29.97 6.76
CA ASN A 232 -17.93 30.05 7.73
C ASN A 232 -17.97 28.95 8.79
N ALA A 233 -18.35 27.72 8.37
CA ALA A 233 -18.41 26.59 9.27
C ALA A 233 -17.00 26.11 9.63
N ARG A 234 -16.82 25.77 10.92
CA ARG A 234 -15.61 25.19 11.46
C ARG A 234 -15.97 24.01 12.35
N LEU A 235 -15.30 22.89 12.13
CA LEU A 235 -15.43 21.69 12.95
C LEU A 235 -14.05 21.32 13.52
N VAL A 236 -13.95 21.24 14.83
CA VAL A 236 -12.75 20.80 15.54
C VAL A 236 -13.10 19.55 16.34
N THR A 237 -12.31 18.52 16.16
CA THR A 237 -12.35 17.26 16.90
C THR A 237 -10.97 17.00 17.48
N PRO A 238 -10.74 16.01 18.32
CA PRO A 238 -9.42 15.74 18.90
C PRO A 238 -8.31 15.54 17.85
N HIS A 239 -8.63 15.08 16.65
CA HIS A 239 -7.64 14.76 15.63
C HIS A 239 -7.82 15.50 14.29
N SER A 240 -8.92 16.27 14.14
CA SER A 240 -9.23 16.98 12.89
C SER A 240 -9.62 18.45 13.14
N ASN A 241 -9.38 19.29 12.12
CA ASN A 241 -9.80 20.68 12.10
C ASN A 241 -10.22 21.03 10.68
N VAL A 242 -11.51 21.15 10.46
CA VAL A 242 -12.11 21.33 9.13
C VAL A 242 -12.76 22.70 9.04
N SER A 243 -12.35 23.48 8.07
CA SER A 243 -12.91 24.81 7.76
C SER A 243 -13.69 24.73 6.45
N ILE A 244 -14.95 25.10 6.51
CA ILE A 244 -15.91 25.05 5.39
C ILE A 244 -16.46 26.47 5.22
N PRO A 245 -15.82 27.32 4.37
CA PRO A 245 -16.29 28.68 4.11
C PRO A 245 -17.72 28.76 3.62
N ALA A 246 -18.13 27.81 2.77
CA ALA A 246 -19.48 27.72 2.26
C ALA A 246 -19.89 26.27 2.00
N VAL A 247 -21.10 25.94 2.39
CA VAL A 247 -21.83 24.77 1.95
C VAL A 247 -23.24 25.19 1.56
N SER A 248 -23.69 24.73 0.40
CA SER A 248 -25.05 24.96 -0.09
C SER A 248 -25.59 23.65 -0.63
N ILE A 249 -26.75 23.24 -0.17
CA ILE A 249 -27.48 22.03 -0.56
C ILE A 249 -28.86 22.48 -1.02
N VAL A 250 -29.15 22.39 -2.31
CA VAL A 250 -30.32 23.00 -2.93
C VAL A 250 -31.13 21.96 -3.69
N GLY A 251 -32.40 21.85 -3.33
CA GLY A 251 -33.43 21.19 -4.10
C GLY A 251 -34.54 22.18 -4.47
N ASP A 252 -35.26 21.97 -5.56
CA ASP A 252 -36.38 22.82 -5.95
C ASP A 252 -37.51 22.80 -4.91
N SER A 253 -37.59 21.73 -4.15
CA SER A 253 -38.53 21.57 -3.04
C SER A 253 -38.00 20.54 -2.01
N TRP A 254 -38.56 20.56 -0.80
CA TRP A 254 -38.29 19.54 0.22
C TRP A 254 -38.67 18.11 -0.20
N ALA A 255 -39.53 17.95 -1.21
CA ALA A 255 -39.88 16.62 -1.73
C ALA A 255 -38.71 15.94 -2.44
N GLU A 256 -37.81 16.72 -3.06
CA GLU A 256 -36.65 16.22 -3.80
C GLU A 256 -35.56 15.64 -2.92
N TYR A 257 -35.54 16.01 -1.64
CA TYR A 257 -34.62 15.39 -0.66
C TYR A 257 -34.85 13.89 -0.46
N LYS A 258 -35.98 13.33 -0.94
CA LYS A 258 -36.18 11.88 -0.99
C LYS A 258 -35.36 11.24 -2.13
N GLU A 259 -35.03 12.02 -3.15
CA GLU A 259 -34.22 11.64 -4.30
C GLU A 259 -32.91 12.46 -4.33
N TYR A 260 -32.35 12.74 -3.15
CA TYR A 260 -31.20 13.65 -2.96
C TYR A 260 -29.98 13.30 -3.82
N VAL A 261 -29.83 12.04 -4.17
CA VAL A 261 -28.72 11.54 -4.99
C VAL A 261 -28.67 12.19 -6.37
N ASP A 262 -29.87 12.35 -6.99
CA ASP A 262 -29.97 12.78 -8.39
C ASP A 262 -30.50 14.21 -8.55
N ARG A 263 -31.14 14.75 -7.50
CA ARG A 263 -31.90 16.02 -7.63
C ARG A 263 -31.43 17.15 -6.73
N VAL A 264 -30.66 16.83 -5.69
CA VAL A 264 -30.22 17.86 -4.75
C VAL A 264 -28.78 18.25 -5.06
N SER A 265 -28.62 19.46 -5.58
CA SER A 265 -27.31 20.03 -5.88
C SER A 265 -26.58 20.44 -4.60
N MET A 266 -25.29 20.17 -4.56
CA MET A 266 -24.42 20.52 -3.46
C MET A 266 -23.21 21.28 -3.97
N THR A 267 -22.91 22.41 -3.34
CA THR A 267 -21.65 23.11 -3.52
C THR A 267 -20.97 23.16 -2.16
N VAL A 268 -19.77 22.61 -2.06
CA VAL A 268 -19.00 22.54 -0.80
C VAL A 268 -17.60 23.06 -1.05
N GLU A 269 -17.22 24.08 -0.30
CA GLU A 269 -15.86 24.60 -0.29
C GLU A 269 -15.18 24.26 1.04
N VAL A 270 -14.03 23.59 0.95
CA VAL A 270 -13.15 23.27 2.10
C VAL A 270 -11.85 24.01 1.95
N ARG A 271 -11.35 24.66 3.02
CA ARG A 271 -10.10 25.43 2.99
C ARG A 271 -9.19 25.08 4.16
N ASN A 272 -7.90 24.94 3.87
CA ASN A 272 -6.82 24.75 4.86
C ASN A 272 -7.16 23.76 5.98
N SER A 273 -7.84 22.69 5.62
CA SER A 273 -8.38 21.74 6.57
C SER A 273 -7.40 20.59 6.86
N MET A 274 -7.55 20.04 8.04
CA MET A 274 -6.87 18.83 8.47
C MET A 274 -7.91 17.78 8.88
N LEU A 275 -7.74 16.54 8.38
CA LEU A 275 -8.65 15.43 8.63
C LEU A 275 -7.85 14.16 8.96
N SER A 276 -8.15 13.55 10.09
CA SER A 276 -7.53 12.30 10.52
C SER A 276 -8.42 11.09 10.24
N SER A 277 -7.79 10.00 9.82
CA SER A 277 -8.47 8.70 9.72
C SER A 277 -9.07 8.24 11.05
N ASP A 278 -8.53 8.68 12.20
CA ASP A 278 -9.01 8.29 13.51
C ASP A 278 -10.42 8.82 13.79
N ASP A 279 -10.70 10.08 13.38
CA ASP A 279 -12.04 10.65 13.49
C ASP A 279 -12.98 10.10 12.40
N VAL A 280 -12.51 9.95 11.17
CA VAL A 280 -13.33 9.39 10.08
C VAL A 280 -13.69 7.93 10.34
N ALA A 281 -12.88 7.21 11.09
CA ALA A 281 -13.13 5.81 11.45
C ALA A 281 -14.43 5.61 12.26
N TYR A 282 -14.89 6.61 13.01
CA TYR A 282 -16.18 6.55 13.69
C TYR A 282 -17.36 6.43 12.71
N PHE A 283 -17.20 6.97 11.50
CA PHE A 283 -18.20 6.90 10.42
C PHE A 283 -17.93 5.75 9.44
N SER A 284 -16.65 5.35 9.30
CA SER A 284 -16.20 4.28 8.44
C SER A 284 -15.16 3.40 9.14
N PRO A 285 -15.60 2.35 9.86
CA PRO A 285 -14.72 1.49 10.65
C PRO A 285 -13.55 0.85 9.88
N LYS A 286 -13.65 0.80 8.54
CA LYS A 286 -12.57 0.29 7.67
C LYS A 286 -11.29 1.14 7.73
N LEU A 287 -11.38 2.39 8.18
CA LEU A 287 -10.28 3.35 8.26
C LEU A 287 -9.58 3.38 9.63
N ARG A 288 -10.04 2.59 10.61
CA ARG A 288 -9.55 2.61 11.99
C ARG A 288 -8.03 2.45 12.12
N ASP A 289 -7.44 1.59 11.30
CA ASP A 289 -6.01 1.25 11.41
C ASP A 289 -5.12 1.99 10.40
N TRP A 290 -5.69 2.95 9.66
CA TRP A 290 -4.95 3.62 8.58
C TRP A 290 -3.87 4.57 9.06
N ARG A 291 -4.03 5.19 10.25
CA ARG A 291 -3.10 6.17 10.82
C ARG A 291 -2.69 7.25 9.81
N LEU A 292 -3.67 7.72 9.05
CA LEU A 292 -3.47 8.69 7.99
C LEU A 292 -4.05 10.04 8.41
N THR A 293 -3.22 11.09 8.32
CA THR A 293 -3.66 12.47 8.52
C THR A 293 -3.47 13.24 7.22
N LEU A 294 -4.56 13.74 6.69
CA LEU A 294 -4.59 14.64 5.54
C LEU A 294 -4.51 16.09 6.03
N ARG A 295 -3.68 16.90 5.42
CA ARG A 295 -3.43 18.31 5.79
C ARG A 295 -3.56 19.21 4.58
N ASN A 296 -3.71 20.51 4.82
CA ASN A 296 -3.82 21.53 3.76
C ASN A 296 -4.87 21.18 2.71
N ILE A 297 -6.00 20.61 3.16
CA ILE A 297 -7.09 20.23 2.27
C ILE A 297 -7.76 21.50 1.77
N ASN A 298 -7.69 21.73 0.46
CA ASN A 298 -8.41 22.78 -0.25
C ASN A 298 -9.18 22.09 -1.38
N LEU A 299 -10.49 22.00 -1.23
CA LEU A 299 -11.37 21.26 -2.12
C LEU A 299 -12.60 22.09 -2.47
N LEU A 300 -12.96 22.10 -3.73
CA LEU A 300 -14.27 22.54 -4.22
C LEU A 300 -15.01 21.32 -4.76
N PHE A 301 -16.22 21.10 -4.28
CA PHE A 301 -17.15 20.10 -4.78
C PHE A 301 -18.39 20.82 -5.33
N ASP A 302 -18.84 20.45 -6.51
CA ASP A 302 -20.01 21.06 -7.16
C ASP A 302 -20.78 20.03 -8.00
N GLY A 303 -22.08 19.89 -7.74
CA GLY A 303 -22.99 19.01 -8.46
C GLY A 303 -23.93 18.22 -7.57
N VAL A 304 -24.55 17.18 -8.12
CA VAL A 304 -25.37 16.20 -7.39
C VAL A 304 -24.55 14.96 -7.06
N VAL A 305 -24.96 14.14 -6.10
CA VAL A 305 -24.18 12.94 -5.70
C VAL A 305 -23.92 12.00 -6.87
N SER A 306 -24.89 11.88 -7.79
CA SER A 306 -24.74 11.02 -8.96
C SER A 306 -23.95 11.65 -10.10
N ASP A 307 -23.65 12.95 -10.05
CA ASP A 307 -22.88 13.67 -11.08
C ASP A 307 -22.28 14.97 -10.50
N PHE A 308 -20.99 14.95 -10.19
CA PHE A 308 -20.30 16.09 -9.60
C PHE A 308 -18.91 16.31 -10.16
N ASN A 309 -18.44 17.54 -10.02
CA ASN A 309 -17.07 17.94 -10.22
C ASN A 309 -16.38 18.12 -8.86
N ALA A 310 -15.13 17.70 -8.79
CA ALA A 310 -14.26 17.94 -7.64
C ALA A 310 -12.94 18.57 -8.10
N ASP A 311 -12.57 19.68 -7.47
CA ASP A 311 -11.30 20.38 -7.70
C ASP A 311 -10.51 20.38 -6.38
N LEU A 312 -9.56 19.46 -6.27
CA LEU A 312 -8.64 19.34 -5.14
C LEU A 312 -7.43 20.22 -5.41
N LYS A 313 -7.50 21.49 -5.02
CA LYS A 313 -6.42 22.49 -5.24
C LYS A 313 -5.17 22.19 -4.43
N SER A 314 -5.30 21.53 -3.30
CA SER A 314 -4.17 21.02 -2.52
C SER A 314 -4.64 19.98 -1.51
N LEU A 315 -3.79 19.01 -1.28
CA LEU A 315 -3.86 18.02 -0.22
C LEU A 315 -2.43 17.62 0.13
N SER A 316 -2.12 17.49 1.42
CA SER A 316 -0.82 16.97 1.87
C SER A 316 -1.03 15.79 2.81
N PHE A 317 -0.15 14.79 2.72
CA PHE A 317 -0.16 13.64 3.62
C PHE A 317 1.26 13.09 3.81
N GLY A 318 1.44 12.16 4.74
CA GLY A 318 2.73 11.54 5.00
C GLY A 318 3.80 12.57 5.40
N ARG A 319 5.02 12.36 4.92
CA ARG A 319 6.18 13.21 5.22
C ARG A 319 6.18 14.50 4.39
N SER A 320 5.99 14.38 3.09
CA SER A 320 6.10 15.52 2.15
C SER A 320 5.16 15.45 0.95
N SER A 321 4.23 14.50 0.95
CA SER A 321 3.34 14.26 -0.18
C SER A 321 2.33 15.38 -0.37
N ARG A 322 2.15 15.80 -1.61
CA ARG A 322 1.18 16.80 -2.04
C ARG A 322 0.44 16.31 -3.28
N VAL A 323 -0.84 16.60 -3.32
CA VAL A 323 -1.72 16.20 -4.43
C VAL A 323 -2.48 17.42 -4.90
N HIS A 324 -2.46 17.64 -6.20
CA HIS A 324 -3.32 18.55 -6.93
C HIS A 324 -4.00 17.75 -8.04
N ALA A 325 -5.31 17.66 -7.97
CA ALA A 325 -6.10 16.84 -8.89
C ALA A 325 -7.49 17.41 -9.06
N ARG A 326 -8.07 17.19 -10.23
CA ARG A 326 -9.46 17.59 -10.54
C ARG A 326 -10.14 16.52 -11.36
N GLY A 327 -11.46 16.51 -11.32
CA GLY A 327 -12.18 15.59 -12.15
C GLY A 327 -13.68 15.59 -11.94
N ARG A 328 -14.33 14.78 -12.73
CA ARG A 328 -15.78 14.54 -12.69
C ARG A 328 -16.04 13.08 -12.33
N VAL A 329 -17.01 12.86 -11.48
CA VAL A 329 -17.45 11.52 -11.07
C VAL A 329 -18.95 11.41 -11.31
N THR A 330 -19.36 10.35 -12.00
CA THR A 330 -20.78 10.08 -12.29
C THR A 330 -21.16 8.65 -11.87
N GLY A 331 -22.43 8.41 -11.53
CA GLY A 331 -22.96 7.08 -11.26
C GLY A 331 -22.95 6.64 -9.79
N LEU A 332 -22.48 7.47 -8.85
CA LEU A 332 -22.63 7.17 -7.42
C LEU A 332 -24.13 7.13 -7.03
N PRO A 333 -24.50 6.34 -6.01
CA PRO A 333 -23.68 5.56 -5.07
C PRO A 333 -23.31 4.14 -5.54
N LYS A 334 -23.62 3.76 -6.78
CA LYS A 334 -23.28 2.44 -7.32
C LYS A 334 -21.82 2.41 -7.76
N ILE A 335 -20.93 2.03 -6.85
CA ILE A 335 -19.48 2.08 -7.05
C ILE A 335 -19.03 1.32 -8.30
N ASP A 336 -19.67 0.19 -8.61
CA ASP A 336 -19.31 -0.64 -9.78
C ASP A 336 -19.66 0.04 -11.12
N ASP A 337 -20.68 0.91 -11.14
CA ASP A 337 -21.13 1.66 -12.30
C ASP A 337 -20.55 3.09 -12.33
N THR A 338 -19.78 3.46 -11.31
CA THR A 338 -19.20 4.81 -11.20
C THR A 338 -18.16 5.04 -12.27
N HIS A 339 -18.39 6.05 -13.10
CA HIS A 339 -17.45 6.55 -14.09
C HIS A 339 -16.71 7.77 -13.52
N PHE A 340 -15.42 7.81 -13.68
CA PHE A 340 -14.56 8.92 -13.28
C PHE A 340 -13.71 9.40 -14.45
N SER A 341 -13.53 10.70 -14.53
CA SER A 341 -12.56 11.37 -15.40
C SER A 341 -11.70 12.26 -14.51
N LEU A 342 -10.49 11.81 -14.18
CA LEU A 342 -9.61 12.44 -13.21
C LEU A 342 -8.32 12.89 -13.90
N THR A 343 -7.90 14.12 -13.60
CA THR A 343 -6.62 14.68 -14.01
C THR A 343 -5.79 14.96 -12.77
N PHE A 344 -4.59 14.45 -12.74
CA PHE A 344 -3.57 14.72 -11.73
C PHE A 344 -2.60 15.77 -12.29
N ASP A 345 -2.78 17.01 -11.90
CA ASP A 345 -2.01 18.14 -12.44
C ASP A 345 -0.58 18.18 -11.89
N ASP A 346 -0.42 17.91 -10.58
CA ASP A 346 0.88 17.79 -9.91
C ASP A 346 0.72 16.96 -8.63
N VAL A 347 1.29 15.80 -8.64
CA VAL A 347 1.39 14.94 -7.46
C VAL A 347 2.87 14.77 -7.13
N THR A 348 3.29 15.36 -6.03
CA THR A 348 4.63 15.13 -5.47
C THR A 348 4.46 14.25 -4.24
N THR A 349 5.14 13.11 -4.19
CA THR A 349 5.01 12.16 -3.09
C THR A 349 6.30 11.43 -2.85
N GLU A 350 6.55 11.01 -1.62
CA GLU A 350 7.60 10.03 -1.35
C GLU A 350 7.08 8.62 -1.65
N ALA A 351 7.90 7.80 -2.28
CA ALA A 351 7.53 6.43 -2.59
C ALA A 351 7.15 5.64 -1.31
N ALA A 352 7.78 5.95 -0.17
CA ALA A 352 7.44 5.40 1.13
C ALA A 352 6.01 5.76 1.58
N ASP A 353 5.56 6.99 1.34
CA ASP A 353 4.19 7.44 1.68
C ASP A 353 3.14 6.68 0.85
N LEU A 354 3.40 6.48 -0.46
CA LEU A 354 2.55 5.63 -1.32
C LEU A 354 2.56 4.17 -0.86
N GLY A 355 3.71 3.67 -0.45
CA GLY A 355 3.87 2.34 0.13
C GLY A 355 2.99 2.14 1.36
N GLN A 356 2.94 3.13 2.25
CA GLN A 356 2.09 3.09 3.44
C GLN A 356 0.60 3.07 3.08
N ILE A 357 0.17 3.88 2.10
CA ILE A 357 -1.22 3.86 1.60
C ILE A 357 -1.55 2.50 1.00
N ALA A 358 -0.65 1.95 0.17
CA ALA A 358 -0.83 0.63 -0.44
C ALA A 358 -0.94 -0.49 0.62
N ALA A 359 -0.13 -0.42 1.68
CA ALA A 359 -0.19 -1.36 2.80
C ALA A 359 -1.53 -1.26 3.55
N ASN A 360 -2.03 -0.05 3.78
CA ASN A 360 -3.32 0.21 4.41
C ASN A 360 -4.48 -0.37 3.58
N VAL A 361 -4.47 -0.13 2.25
CA VAL A 361 -5.49 -0.66 1.33
C VAL A 361 -5.44 -2.18 1.26
N ALA A 362 -4.25 -2.77 1.16
CA ALA A 362 -4.05 -4.20 1.10
C ALA A 362 -4.25 -4.90 2.45
N ARG A 363 -4.30 -4.16 3.56
CA ARG A 363 -4.32 -4.65 4.95
C ARG A 363 -3.18 -5.61 5.24
N LYS A 364 -2.01 -5.34 4.69
CA LYS A 364 -0.81 -6.16 4.82
C LYS A 364 0.41 -5.25 4.88
N GLU A 365 1.25 -5.48 5.87
CA GLU A 365 2.52 -4.76 5.97
C GLU A 365 3.43 -5.06 4.77
N LEU A 366 4.15 -4.04 4.34
CA LEU A 366 5.18 -4.20 3.33
C LEU A 366 6.34 -5.04 3.87
N SER A 367 6.90 -5.91 3.02
CA SER A 367 8.13 -6.59 3.39
C SER A 367 9.27 -5.57 3.59
N ALA A 368 10.24 -5.89 4.47
CA ALA A 368 11.39 -5.03 4.71
C ALA A 368 12.16 -4.67 3.41
N LYS A 369 12.24 -5.63 2.49
CA LYS A 369 12.86 -5.41 1.18
C LYS A 369 12.07 -4.39 0.33
N MET A 370 10.75 -4.46 0.34
CA MET A 370 9.89 -3.53 -0.39
C MET A 370 9.96 -2.12 0.22
N SER A 371 9.92 -2.02 1.55
CA SER A 371 10.07 -0.73 2.25
C SER A 371 11.40 -0.06 1.92
N ALA A 372 12.51 -0.80 2.00
CA ALA A 372 13.83 -0.28 1.64
C ALA A 372 13.93 0.14 0.16
N MET A 373 13.27 -0.58 -0.74
CA MET A 373 13.19 -0.20 -2.15
C MET A 373 12.41 1.12 -2.35
N MET A 374 11.29 1.29 -1.64
CA MET A 374 10.51 2.53 -1.67
C MET A 374 11.32 3.72 -1.13
N ASP A 375 12.05 3.53 -0.03
CA ASP A 375 12.92 4.57 0.53
C ASP A 375 14.00 5.02 -0.47
N ARG A 376 14.60 4.08 -1.23
CA ARG A 376 15.59 4.39 -2.28
C ARG A 376 14.99 5.07 -3.51
N ALA A 377 13.74 4.77 -3.85
CA ALA A 377 13.06 5.45 -4.96
C ALA A 377 12.91 6.96 -4.70
N GLY A 378 12.81 7.35 -3.43
CA GLY A 378 12.78 8.75 -3.00
C GLY A 378 11.51 9.51 -3.39
N ALA A 379 11.65 10.80 -3.66
CA ALA A 379 10.54 11.66 -4.03
C ALA A 379 10.11 11.41 -5.49
N LEU A 380 8.82 11.17 -5.68
CA LEU A 380 8.18 10.93 -6.96
C LEU A 380 7.36 12.15 -7.36
N ARG A 381 7.41 12.51 -8.62
CA ARG A 381 6.48 13.46 -9.22
C ARG A 381 5.66 12.73 -10.28
N LEU A 382 4.35 12.80 -10.16
CA LEU A 382 3.39 12.14 -11.04
C LEU A 382 2.45 13.18 -11.63
N THR A 383 2.25 13.12 -12.93
CA THR A 383 1.18 13.82 -13.66
C THR A 383 0.45 12.84 -14.55
N GLY A 384 -0.80 13.09 -14.86
CA GLY A 384 -1.52 12.21 -15.76
C GLY A 384 -3.03 12.29 -15.66
N GLU A 385 -3.67 11.38 -16.35
CA GLU A 385 -5.13 11.31 -16.45
C GLU A 385 -5.59 9.86 -16.40
N VAL A 386 -6.79 9.67 -15.89
CA VAL A 386 -7.47 8.37 -15.90
C VAL A 386 -8.95 8.59 -16.13
N GLU A 387 -9.53 7.83 -17.07
CA GLU A 387 -10.93 7.91 -17.45
C GLU A 387 -11.54 6.52 -17.53
N GLY A 388 -12.74 6.34 -17.00
CA GLY A 388 -13.47 5.09 -17.05
C GLY A 388 -14.13 4.70 -15.74
N THR A 389 -14.27 3.41 -15.50
CA THR A 389 -14.79 2.82 -14.27
C THR A 389 -13.69 2.02 -13.55
N LEU A 390 -13.91 1.57 -12.30
CA LEU A 390 -12.99 0.67 -11.61
C LEU A 390 -12.77 -0.67 -12.36
N ALA A 391 -13.73 -1.06 -13.18
CA ALA A 391 -13.67 -2.29 -13.96
C ALA A 391 -12.97 -2.09 -15.32
N SER A 392 -13.07 -0.91 -15.91
CA SER A 392 -12.57 -0.59 -17.25
C SER A 392 -12.14 0.87 -17.31
N PHE A 393 -10.85 1.11 -17.56
CA PHE A 393 -10.32 2.47 -17.62
C PHE A 393 -9.17 2.58 -18.62
N ASP A 394 -9.02 3.79 -19.14
CA ASP A 394 -7.84 4.24 -19.86
C ASP A 394 -7.05 5.21 -18.97
N SER A 395 -5.74 5.11 -19.00
CA SER A 395 -4.87 5.96 -18.20
C SER A 395 -3.60 6.35 -18.93
N LYS A 396 -3.12 7.55 -18.64
CA LYS A 396 -1.84 8.07 -19.13
C LYS A 396 -1.14 8.79 -17.99
N PHE A 397 0.04 8.28 -17.62
CA PHE A 397 0.82 8.81 -16.52
C PHE A 397 2.27 9.07 -16.93
N ALA A 398 2.81 10.17 -16.44
CA ALA A 398 4.23 10.47 -16.46
C ALA A 398 4.75 10.54 -15.03
N LEU A 399 5.77 9.74 -14.73
CA LEU A 399 6.44 9.62 -13.45
C LEU A 399 7.88 10.11 -13.57
N SER A 400 8.31 10.97 -12.67
CA SER A 400 9.72 11.37 -12.52
C SER A 400 10.18 11.11 -11.09
N ALA A 401 11.35 10.50 -10.95
CA ALA A 401 11.97 10.15 -9.68
C ALA A 401 13.46 10.42 -9.72
N PRO A 402 14.15 10.54 -8.58
CA PRO A 402 15.62 10.58 -8.56
C PRO A 402 16.27 9.40 -9.27
N VAL A 403 15.64 8.24 -9.22
CA VAL A 403 16.13 7.01 -9.85
C VAL A 403 15.83 6.91 -11.37
N GLY A 404 15.11 7.85 -11.98
CA GLY A 404 14.77 7.86 -13.40
C GLY A 404 13.36 8.34 -13.68
N SER A 405 12.93 8.25 -14.94
CA SER A 405 11.58 8.63 -15.37
C SER A 405 10.87 7.48 -16.08
N ALA A 406 9.54 7.48 -16.01
CA ALA A 406 8.70 6.50 -16.70
C ALA A 406 7.42 7.16 -17.22
N GLU A 407 6.98 6.74 -18.39
CA GLU A 407 5.69 7.09 -18.97
C GLU A 407 4.90 5.80 -19.20
N ALA A 408 3.63 5.80 -18.90
CA ALA A 408 2.76 4.65 -19.07
C ALA A 408 1.40 5.07 -19.64
N GLU A 409 0.99 4.40 -20.69
CA GLU A 409 -0.36 4.47 -21.24
C GLU A 409 -0.97 3.08 -21.13
N LEU A 410 -2.01 2.92 -20.32
CA LEU A 410 -2.61 1.63 -20.01
C LEU A 410 -4.12 1.69 -20.18
N ALA A 411 -4.67 0.75 -20.94
CA ALA A 411 -6.08 0.48 -21.08
C ALA A 411 -6.41 -0.86 -20.42
N MET A 412 -7.37 -0.86 -19.48
CA MET A 412 -7.86 -2.06 -18.81
C MET A 412 -9.33 -2.27 -19.15
N GLN A 413 -9.71 -3.49 -19.47
CA GLN A 413 -11.07 -3.90 -19.78
C GLN A 413 -11.73 -4.64 -18.60
N PRO A 414 -13.06 -4.77 -18.55
CA PRO A 414 -13.74 -5.53 -17.53
C PRO A 414 -13.26 -6.99 -17.47
N ALA A 415 -13.31 -7.57 -16.28
CA ALA A 415 -12.93 -8.96 -16.09
C ALA A 415 -13.89 -9.90 -16.85
N ASP A 416 -13.33 -10.94 -17.44
CA ASP A 416 -14.07 -12.04 -18.05
C ASP A 416 -14.69 -12.98 -16.99
N ARG A 417 -15.36 -14.05 -17.45
CA ARG A 417 -15.95 -15.07 -16.56
C ARG A 417 -14.92 -15.79 -15.67
N ARG A 418 -13.63 -15.78 -16.04
CA ARG A 418 -12.51 -16.33 -15.29
C ARG A 418 -11.86 -15.33 -14.34
N ARG A 419 -12.42 -14.11 -14.24
CA ARG A 419 -11.89 -12.97 -13.48
C ARG A 419 -10.53 -12.49 -14.01
N LEU A 420 -10.27 -12.68 -15.29
CA LEU A 420 -9.10 -12.14 -15.99
C LEU A 420 -9.51 -10.83 -16.67
N ARG A 421 -8.68 -9.81 -16.52
CA ARG A 421 -8.88 -8.48 -17.11
C ARG A 421 -7.96 -8.31 -18.31
N PRO A 422 -8.47 -8.08 -19.50
CA PRO A 422 -7.65 -7.68 -20.62
C PRO A 422 -6.94 -6.35 -20.31
N VAL A 423 -5.65 -6.28 -20.62
CA VAL A 423 -4.82 -5.11 -20.47
C VAL A 423 -4.02 -4.89 -21.75
N LYS A 424 -3.98 -3.65 -22.20
CA LYS A 424 -3.17 -3.22 -23.35
C LYS A 424 -2.50 -1.90 -22.98
N GLY A 425 -1.27 -1.70 -23.39
CA GLY A 425 -0.62 -0.43 -23.14
C GLY A 425 0.81 -0.35 -23.64
N ARG A 426 1.43 0.78 -23.31
CA ARG A 426 2.84 1.09 -23.60
C ARG A 426 3.47 1.64 -22.33
N ILE A 427 4.69 1.23 -22.09
CA ILE A 427 5.52 1.74 -20.99
C ILE A 427 6.85 2.17 -21.59
N ALA A 428 7.27 3.39 -21.29
CA ALA A 428 8.60 3.91 -21.63
C ALA A 428 9.33 4.28 -20.33
N VAL A 429 10.56 3.84 -20.19
CA VAL A 429 11.42 4.10 -19.03
C VAL A 429 12.70 4.74 -19.53
N THR A 430 13.15 5.82 -18.89
CA THR A 430 14.35 6.56 -19.30
C THR A 430 15.29 6.76 -18.12
N GLY A 431 16.54 6.32 -18.27
CA GLY A 431 17.60 6.52 -17.29
C GLY A 431 17.32 5.92 -15.91
N PHE A 432 16.54 4.83 -15.84
CA PHE A 432 16.07 4.26 -14.58
C PHE A 432 17.17 3.42 -13.92
N ARG A 433 17.69 3.86 -12.77
CA ARG A 433 18.79 3.22 -12.04
C ARG A 433 18.34 1.99 -11.25
N VAL A 434 18.09 0.91 -11.99
CA VAL A 434 17.55 -0.35 -11.44
C VAL A 434 18.51 -0.97 -10.42
N GLY A 435 19.82 -0.86 -10.62
CA GLY A 435 20.82 -1.40 -9.72
C GLY A 435 20.78 -0.75 -8.34
N GLU A 436 20.63 0.57 -8.30
CA GLU A 436 20.46 1.33 -7.05
C GLU A 436 19.18 0.91 -6.32
N LEU A 437 18.09 0.80 -7.07
CA LEU A 437 16.79 0.42 -6.51
C LEU A 437 16.78 -0.99 -5.90
N LEU A 438 17.43 -1.96 -6.59
CA LEU A 438 17.44 -3.38 -6.20
C LEU A 438 18.68 -3.80 -5.40
N GLU A 439 19.60 -2.87 -5.07
CA GLU A 439 20.91 -3.17 -4.44
C GLU A 439 21.73 -4.20 -5.21
N GLN A 440 21.72 -4.10 -6.53
CA GLN A 440 22.47 -4.97 -7.41
C GLN A 440 23.63 -4.18 -8.06
N PRO A 441 24.86 -4.28 -7.53
CA PRO A 441 25.98 -3.44 -7.97
C PRO A 441 26.40 -3.67 -9.42
N ASN A 442 26.01 -4.81 -9.98
CA ASN A 442 26.30 -5.14 -11.37
C ASN A 442 25.29 -4.58 -12.37
N LEU A 443 24.13 -4.11 -11.90
CA LEU A 443 23.13 -3.44 -12.73
C LEU A 443 23.27 -1.93 -12.59
N GLY A 444 23.22 -1.22 -13.70
CA GLY A 444 23.19 0.24 -13.74
C GLY A 444 21.84 0.78 -14.18
N SER A 445 21.87 1.72 -15.10
CA SER A 445 20.68 2.36 -15.64
C SER A 445 20.05 1.56 -16.80
N VAL A 446 18.73 1.72 -16.92
CA VAL A 446 17.93 1.12 -18.00
C VAL A 446 17.08 2.18 -18.67
N SER A 447 17.08 2.20 -20.00
CA SER A 447 16.14 2.97 -20.83
C SER A 447 15.50 2.01 -21.83
N CYS A 448 14.19 1.87 -21.76
CA CYS A 448 13.46 0.95 -22.62
C CYS A 448 12.04 1.42 -22.93
N GLU A 449 11.50 0.97 -24.04
CA GLU A 449 10.09 1.11 -24.42
C GLU A 449 9.52 -0.28 -24.66
N ALA A 450 8.35 -0.55 -24.14
CA ALA A 450 7.65 -1.82 -24.33
C ALA A 450 6.16 -1.61 -24.50
N GLY A 451 5.59 -2.27 -25.49
CA GLY A 451 4.16 -2.50 -25.63
C GLY A 451 3.78 -3.79 -24.93
N LEU A 452 2.61 -3.80 -24.31
CA LEU A 452 2.04 -4.99 -23.71
C LEU A 452 0.59 -5.19 -24.16
N ASN A 453 0.18 -6.45 -24.36
CA ASN A 453 -1.19 -6.81 -24.69
C ASN A 453 -1.48 -8.21 -24.15
N GLY A 454 -2.42 -8.31 -23.22
CA GLY A 454 -2.67 -9.60 -22.56
C GLY A 454 -3.78 -9.54 -21.56
N VAL A 455 -3.69 -10.43 -20.58
CA VAL A 455 -4.65 -10.52 -19.49
C VAL A 455 -3.92 -10.59 -18.15
N VAL A 456 -4.51 -9.93 -17.14
CA VAL A 456 -4.02 -9.96 -15.76
C VAL A 456 -5.16 -10.39 -14.83
N GLY A 457 -4.83 -11.12 -13.78
CA GLY A 457 -5.80 -11.59 -12.79
C GLY A 457 -5.13 -11.89 -11.47
N LYS A 458 -5.84 -12.54 -10.55
CA LYS A 458 -5.34 -12.86 -9.22
C LYS A 458 -4.12 -13.80 -9.28
N GLY A 459 -2.91 -13.21 -9.31
CA GLY A 459 -1.64 -13.94 -9.39
C GLY A 459 -1.35 -14.53 -10.78
N LEU A 460 -2.03 -14.07 -11.81
CA LEU A 460 -1.81 -14.50 -13.20
C LEU A 460 -1.49 -13.30 -14.07
N ILE A 461 -0.41 -13.41 -14.81
CA ILE A 461 -0.03 -12.51 -15.90
C ILE A 461 0.16 -13.38 -17.14
N ASP A 462 -0.48 -13.03 -18.24
CA ASP A 462 -0.29 -13.68 -19.53
C ASP A 462 -0.40 -12.58 -20.60
N ALA A 463 0.73 -12.05 -21.01
CA ALA A 463 0.80 -10.92 -21.90
C ALA A 463 1.85 -11.12 -23.00
N ARG A 464 1.52 -10.68 -24.19
CA ARG A 464 2.49 -10.44 -25.24
C ARG A 464 3.18 -9.12 -24.94
N VAL A 465 4.49 -9.13 -24.96
CA VAL A 465 5.34 -7.95 -24.79
C VAL A 465 6.23 -7.82 -26.02
N ASP A 466 6.37 -6.59 -26.52
CA ASP A 466 7.25 -6.26 -27.64
C ASP A 466 7.91 -4.92 -27.31
N GLY A 467 9.23 -4.85 -27.41
CA GLY A 467 9.94 -3.64 -27.01
C GLY A 467 11.39 -3.55 -27.48
N ARG A 468 11.96 -2.43 -27.10
CA ARG A 468 13.41 -2.19 -27.31
C ARG A 468 14.00 -1.53 -26.06
N ALA A 469 15.21 -1.91 -25.70
CA ALA A 469 16.03 -1.17 -24.77
C ALA A 469 17.08 -0.37 -25.56
N SER A 470 17.05 0.95 -25.39
CA SER A 470 18.03 1.86 -25.97
C SER A 470 19.28 1.98 -25.11
N GLN A 471 19.19 1.54 -23.83
CA GLN A 471 20.31 1.49 -22.90
C GLN A 471 20.02 0.45 -21.83
N LEU A 472 20.98 -0.43 -21.59
CA LEU A 472 21.00 -1.35 -20.46
C LEU A 472 22.42 -1.41 -19.92
N GLU A 473 22.65 -0.90 -18.73
CA GLU A 473 23.96 -0.94 -18.10
C GLU A 473 24.12 -2.20 -17.24
N PHE A 474 25.14 -3.02 -17.54
CA PHE A 474 25.47 -4.23 -16.80
C PHE A 474 26.98 -4.39 -16.70
N HIS A 475 27.49 -4.69 -15.50
CA HIS A 475 28.93 -4.74 -15.19
C HIS A 475 29.72 -3.49 -15.60
N GLY A 476 29.07 -2.30 -15.60
CA GLY A 476 29.70 -1.04 -15.98
C GLY A 476 29.87 -0.87 -17.49
N TYR A 477 29.27 -1.74 -18.32
CA TYR A 477 29.15 -1.56 -19.75
C TYR A 477 27.69 -1.21 -20.11
N GLY A 478 27.51 -0.21 -20.98
CA GLY A 478 26.17 0.20 -21.46
C GLY A 478 25.88 -0.48 -22.80
N TYR A 479 24.98 -1.44 -22.78
CA TYR A 479 24.46 -2.11 -23.97
C TYR A 479 23.39 -1.25 -24.62
N ASP A 480 23.42 -1.12 -25.92
CA ASP A 480 22.39 -0.45 -26.71
C ASP A 480 21.70 -1.44 -27.68
N SER A 481 20.65 -0.96 -28.35
CA SER A 481 20.04 -1.70 -29.49
C SER A 481 19.57 -3.13 -29.17
N LEU A 482 19.05 -3.36 -27.93
CA LEU A 482 18.37 -4.62 -27.63
C LEU A 482 16.90 -4.54 -28.05
N ARG A 483 16.42 -5.57 -28.74
CA ARG A 483 15.01 -5.77 -29.10
C ARG A 483 14.51 -7.07 -28.52
N PHE A 484 13.29 -7.06 -28.03
CA PHE A 484 12.67 -8.26 -27.48
C PHE A 484 11.20 -8.33 -27.86
N GLY A 485 10.69 -9.53 -28.00
CA GLY A 485 9.29 -9.77 -28.25
C GLY A 485 8.92 -11.19 -27.87
N GLY A 486 7.75 -11.36 -27.25
CA GLY A 486 7.33 -12.69 -26.83
C GLY A 486 6.15 -12.66 -25.87
N ARG A 487 5.86 -13.81 -25.30
CA ARG A 487 4.84 -14.04 -24.27
C ARG A 487 5.49 -14.07 -22.89
N LEU A 488 5.04 -13.20 -22.04
CA LEU A 488 5.45 -13.12 -20.63
C LEU A 488 4.33 -13.62 -19.72
N THR A 489 4.65 -14.57 -18.86
CA THR A 489 3.80 -15.00 -17.77
C THR A 489 4.48 -14.73 -16.43
N GLU A 490 3.81 -14.96 -15.29
CA GLU A 490 4.45 -14.84 -13.97
C GLU A 490 5.63 -15.82 -13.78
N LYS A 491 5.77 -16.82 -14.64
CA LYS A 491 6.76 -17.89 -14.48
C LYS A 491 7.69 -18.06 -15.68
N THR A 492 7.32 -17.58 -16.85
CA THR A 492 8.08 -17.83 -18.09
C THR A 492 8.11 -16.60 -18.99
N PHE A 493 9.19 -16.48 -19.73
CA PHE A 493 9.27 -15.70 -20.95
C PHE A 493 9.52 -16.63 -22.13
N ASN A 494 8.68 -16.59 -23.14
CA ASN A 494 8.84 -17.36 -24.38
C ASN A 494 8.81 -16.38 -25.56
N GLY A 495 9.91 -16.24 -26.27
CA GLY A 495 10.03 -15.23 -27.30
C GLY A 495 11.42 -15.15 -27.93
N HIS A 496 11.70 -14.01 -28.52
CA HIS A 496 12.99 -13.69 -29.09
C HIS A 496 13.61 -12.46 -28.43
N VAL A 497 14.94 -12.46 -28.33
CA VAL A 497 15.73 -11.30 -27.90
C VAL A 497 16.92 -11.16 -28.84
N ARG A 498 17.10 -9.98 -29.39
CA ARG A 498 18.22 -9.66 -30.29
C ARG A 498 19.00 -8.48 -29.76
N ALA A 499 20.28 -8.63 -29.68
CA ALA A 499 21.21 -7.54 -29.42
C ALA A 499 22.01 -7.21 -30.68
N ASP A 500 22.19 -5.93 -30.97
CA ASP A 500 23.01 -5.43 -32.05
C ASP A 500 23.90 -4.28 -31.55
N ASP A 501 24.64 -4.58 -30.48
CA ASP A 501 25.60 -3.69 -29.83
C ASP A 501 27.03 -3.95 -30.32
N PRO A 502 27.90 -2.94 -30.36
CA PRO A 502 29.29 -3.12 -30.81
C PRO A 502 30.07 -4.18 -30.04
N ALA A 503 29.79 -4.40 -28.75
CA ALA A 503 30.46 -5.42 -27.94
C ALA A 503 29.63 -6.71 -27.79
N LEU A 504 28.34 -6.69 -28.14
CA LEU A 504 27.46 -7.87 -27.97
C LEU A 504 26.46 -7.97 -29.11
N ARG A 505 26.59 -8.99 -29.94
CA ARG A 505 25.62 -9.35 -30.98
C ARG A 505 25.15 -10.79 -30.78
N PHE A 506 23.86 -10.95 -30.58
CA PHE A 506 23.25 -12.27 -30.46
C PHE A 506 21.81 -12.28 -30.97
N ASP A 507 21.34 -13.47 -31.29
CA ASP A 507 19.94 -13.78 -31.55
C ASP A 507 19.51 -14.94 -30.63
N PHE A 508 18.55 -14.68 -29.79
CA PHE A 508 18.00 -15.64 -28.83
C PHE A 508 16.55 -15.96 -29.21
N GLN A 509 16.21 -17.22 -29.22
CA GLN A 509 14.84 -17.69 -29.43
C GLN A 509 14.51 -18.85 -28.48
N GLY A 510 13.40 -18.77 -27.76
CA GLY A 510 12.96 -19.87 -26.90
C GLY A 510 12.29 -19.42 -25.61
N GLU A 511 12.28 -20.33 -24.62
CA GLU A 511 11.63 -20.15 -23.35
C GLU A 511 12.62 -20.18 -22.18
N VAL A 512 12.46 -19.21 -21.26
CA VAL A 512 13.17 -19.16 -19.99
C VAL A 512 12.14 -19.13 -18.85
N GLY A 513 12.23 -20.08 -17.93
CA GLY A 513 11.40 -20.17 -16.75
C GLY A 513 12.04 -19.52 -15.53
N PHE A 514 11.27 -18.68 -14.80
CA PHE A 514 11.74 -17.91 -13.64
C PHE A 514 11.37 -18.54 -12.30
N THR A 515 10.97 -19.83 -12.28
CA THR A 515 10.54 -20.48 -11.03
C THR A 515 11.69 -20.50 -10.01
N PRO A 516 11.48 -20.00 -8.77
CA PRO A 516 12.58 -19.86 -7.79
C PRO A 516 13.21 -21.21 -7.39
N VAL A 517 12.44 -22.28 -7.45
CA VAL A 517 12.91 -23.62 -7.01
C VAL A 517 13.64 -24.33 -8.15
N ARG A 518 13.08 -24.29 -9.35
CA ARG A 518 13.62 -25.01 -10.51
C ARG A 518 13.32 -24.28 -11.80
N PRO A 519 14.16 -23.30 -12.17
CA PRO A 519 14.04 -22.64 -13.48
C PRO A 519 14.23 -23.67 -14.60
N HIS A 520 13.60 -23.45 -15.74
CA HIS A 520 13.81 -24.28 -16.92
C HIS A 520 14.23 -23.42 -18.12
N TYR A 521 14.90 -24.03 -19.04
CA TYR A 521 15.52 -23.41 -20.20
C TYR A 521 15.24 -24.28 -21.42
N ASP A 522 14.58 -23.70 -22.42
CA ASP A 522 14.32 -24.32 -23.71
C ASP A 522 14.52 -23.28 -24.80
N PHE A 523 15.81 -23.08 -25.18
CA PHE A 523 16.16 -22.01 -26.09
C PHE A 523 17.34 -22.37 -27.01
N ASP A 524 17.40 -21.64 -28.09
CA ASP A 524 18.52 -21.53 -28.99
C ASP A 524 19.10 -20.12 -28.98
N LEU A 525 20.40 -19.99 -28.87
CA LEU A 525 21.14 -18.72 -28.85
C LEU A 525 22.26 -18.76 -29.86
N ASP A 526 22.19 -17.89 -30.88
CA ASP A 526 23.30 -17.59 -31.76
C ASP A 526 24.08 -16.41 -31.19
N LEU A 527 25.19 -16.67 -30.54
CA LEU A 527 26.13 -15.67 -30.05
C LEU A 527 27.11 -15.30 -31.16
N ILE A 528 26.75 -14.33 -31.97
CA ILE A 528 27.53 -13.89 -33.13
C ILE A 528 28.84 -13.25 -32.70
N HIS A 529 28.80 -12.42 -31.65
CA HIS A 529 29.95 -11.68 -31.16
C HIS A 529 29.74 -11.26 -29.70
N ALA A 530 30.68 -11.55 -28.82
CA ALA A 530 30.72 -11.08 -27.45
C ALA A 530 32.16 -10.68 -27.08
N ASP A 531 32.45 -9.40 -26.96
CA ASP A 531 33.74 -8.87 -26.49
C ASP A 531 33.72 -8.85 -24.94
N LEU A 532 34.15 -9.94 -24.35
CA LEU A 532 34.13 -10.15 -22.89
C LEU A 532 35.04 -9.18 -22.14
N ALA A 533 36.13 -8.72 -22.78
CA ALA A 533 37.03 -7.73 -22.20
C ALA A 533 36.34 -6.36 -22.14
N ARG A 534 35.74 -5.91 -23.23
CA ARG A 534 35.00 -4.63 -23.29
C ARG A 534 33.74 -4.62 -22.40
N MET A 535 33.09 -5.76 -22.27
CA MET A 535 31.95 -5.94 -21.38
C MET A 535 32.35 -6.10 -19.89
N HIS A 536 33.63 -6.02 -19.55
CA HIS A 536 34.19 -6.21 -18.21
C HIS A 536 33.95 -7.59 -17.60
N LEU A 537 33.63 -8.59 -18.41
CA LEU A 537 33.38 -9.97 -17.98
C LEU A 537 34.67 -10.79 -17.89
N ASN A 538 35.69 -10.46 -18.70
CA ASN A 538 37.02 -10.99 -18.58
C ASN A 538 38.01 -9.84 -18.36
N ARG A 539 38.74 -9.89 -17.23
CA ARG A 539 39.75 -8.89 -16.86
C ARG A 539 41.18 -9.40 -16.99
N ARG A 540 41.37 -10.69 -17.35
CA ARG A 540 42.67 -11.31 -17.50
C ARG A 540 43.28 -10.96 -18.84
N ASP A 541 42.47 -11.04 -19.90
CA ASP A 541 42.93 -10.91 -21.27
C ASP A 541 42.57 -9.52 -21.85
N SER A 542 43.49 -8.91 -22.56
CA SER A 542 43.27 -7.62 -23.21
C SER A 542 42.35 -7.74 -24.45
N VAL A 543 42.37 -8.89 -25.09
CA VAL A 543 41.44 -9.31 -26.15
C VAL A 543 40.72 -10.55 -25.64
N SER A 544 39.39 -10.53 -25.67
CA SER A 544 38.59 -11.67 -25.21
C SER A 544 37.25 -11.66 -25.95
N VAL A 545 37.20 -12.30 -27.11
CA VAL A 545 36.00 -12.28 -27.98
C VAL A 545 35.51 -13.70 -28.22
N LEU A 546 34.25 -13.92 -27.90
CA LEU A 546 33.55 -15.21 -28.01
C LEU A 546 32.44 -15.17 -29.06
N SER A 547 32.35 -16.21 -29.86
CA SER A 547 31.17 -16.57 -30.64
C SER A 547 30.83 -18.06 -30.43
N ALA A 548 29.55 -18.40 -30.41
CA ALA A 548 29.10 -19.77 -30.20
C ALA A 548 27.61 -19.93 -30.56
N LEU A 549 27.20 -21.15 -30.87
CA LEU A 549 25.81 -21.57 -30.95
C LEU A 549 25.47 -22.32 -29.64
N VAL A 550 24.45 -21.91 -28.92
CA VAL A 550 24.04 -22.55 -27.66
C VAL A 550 22.61 -23.07 -27.78
N GLU A 551 22.48 -24.37 -27.59
CA GLU A 551 21.16 -25.03 -27.44
C GLU A 551 21.02 -25.48 -25.99
N ALA A 552 20.00 -25.03 -25.32
CA ALA A 552 19.71 -25.41 -23.93
C ALA A 552 18.30 -26.04 -23.82
N ARG A 553 18.27 -27.29 -23.37
CA ARG A 553 17.05 -28.03 -23.07
C ARG A 553 17.23 -28.61 -21.67
N ALA A 554 17.09 -27.76 -20.66
CA ALA A 554 17.51 -28.12 -19.31
C ALA A 554 16.65 -27.42 -18.24
N SER A 555 16.76 -27.90 -17.01
CA SER A 555 16.22 -27.27 -15.82
C SER A 555 17.22 -27.35 -14.68
N GLY A 556 17.20 -26.36 -13.76
CA GLY A 556 18.10 -26.29 -12.62
C GLY A 556 18.79 -24.94 -12.48
N ARG A 557 19.28 -24.60 -11.30
CA ARG A 557 20.00 -23.35 -11.00
C ARG A 557 21.52 -23.55 -10.92
N THR A 558 21.93 -24.75 -10.61
CA THR A 558 23.33 -25.13 -10.39
C THR A 558 23.58 -26.44 -11.07
N LEU A 559 24.85 -26.86 -11.16
CA LEU A 559 25.22 -28.18 -11.65
C LEU A 559 24.60 -29.31 -10.80
N ASP A 560 24.36 -29.06 -9.52
CA ASP A 560 23.81 -30.03 -8.57
C ASP A 560 22.35 -30.38 -8.80
N ASP A 561 21.59 -29.51 -9.46
CA ASP A 561 20.18 -29.71 -9.78
C ASP A 561 19.90 -29.66 -11.31
N LEU A 562 20.95 -29.64 -12.13
CA LEU A 562 20.85 -29.62 -13.59
C LEU A 562 20.18 -30.93 -14.08
N ASN A 563 19.10 -30.79 -14.82
CA ASN A 563 18.44 -31.87 -15.54
C ASN A 563 18.21 -31.47 -16.97
N GLY A 564 18.71 -32.25 -17.90
CA GLY A 564 18.64 -31.99 -19.33
C GLY A 564 20.02 -31.72 -19.92
N LYS A 565 20.01 -31.17 -21.13
CA LYS A 565 21.18 -31.08 -21.99
C LYS A 565 21.43 -29.64 -22.40
N VAL A 566 22.67 -29.21 -22.33
CA VAL A 566 23.18 -27.97 -22.91
C VAL A 566 24.27 -28.31 -23.92
N THR A 567 24.08 -27.88 -25.15
CA THR A 567 25.06 -28.04 -26.24
C THR A 567 25.57 -26.67 -26.64
N VAL A 568 26.90 -26.55 -26.73
CA VAL A 568 27.57 -25.36 -27.23
C VAL A 568 28.35 -25.79 -28.47
N GLY A 569 28.00 -25.22 -29.61
CA GLY A 569 28.58 -25.53 -30.90
C GLY A 569 29.32 -24.35 -31.51
N ASP A 570 30.13 -24.61 -32.52
CA ASP A 570 30.84 -23.65 -33.34
C ASP A 570 31.54 -22.53 -32.54
N VAL A 571 32.16 -22.95 -31.43
CA VAL A 571 32.85 -22.02 -30.53
C VAL A 571 34.11 -21.46 -31.19
N VAL A 572 34.21 -20.15 -31.25
CA VAL A 572 35.43 -19.43 -31.58
C VAL A 572 35.74 -18.44 -30.48
N TYR A 573 36.77 -18.70 -29.72
CA TYR A 573 37.21 -17.81 -28.63
C TYR A 573 38.60 -17.26 -28.96
N ARG A 574 38.65 -15.96 -29.23
CA ARG A 574 39.91 -15.22 -29.44
C ARG A 574 40.32 -14.59 -28.13
N TYR A 575 41.53 -14.90 -27.68
CA TYR A 575 42.10 -14.35 -26.46
C TYR A 575 43.54 -13.91 -26.72
N ASN A 576 43.85 -12.66 -26.43
CA ASN A 576 45.13 -12.01 -26.74
C ASN A 576 45.56 -12.24 -28.22
N ALA A 577 46.64 -13.02 -28.47
CA ALA A 577 47.12 -13.37 -29.82
C ALA A 577 46.57 -14.72 -30.32
N ASP A 578 45.86 -15.50 -29.48
CA ASP A 578 45.49 -16.87 -29.74
C ASP A 578 44.01 -17.06 -30.05
N THR A 579 43.65 -18.22 -30.62
CA THR A 579 42.26 -18.56 -30.95
C THR A 579 41.98 -20.01 -30.62
N LEU A 580 41.06 -20.25 -29.69
CA LEU A 580 40.50 -21.56 -29.40
C LEU A 580 39.27 -21.80 -30.29
N ARG A 581 39.22 -22.98 -30.92
CA ARG A 581 38.05 -23.42 -31.70
C ARG A 581 37.62 -24.78 -31.23
N THR A 582 36.30 -25.00 -31.18
CA THR A 582 35.72 -26.32 -30.96
C THR A 582 34.37 -26.41 -31.65
N THR A 583 34.09 -27.53 -32.25
CA THR A 583 32.85 -27.73 -32.97
C THR A 583 31.70 -28.09 -32.02
N ARG A 584 32.01 -28.76 -30.90
CA ARG A 584 30.95 -29.20 -29.99
C ARG A 584 31.42 -29.47 -28.56
N LEU A 585 30.65 -28.91 -27.63
CA LEU A 585 30.74 -29.22 -26.21
C LEU A 585 29.30 -29.51 -25.70
N THR A 586 29.10 -30.64 -25.03
CA THR A 586 27.81 -31.08 -24.54
C THR A 586 27.89 -31.35 -23.03
N LEU A 587 27.03 -30.70 -22.28
CA LEU A 587 26.82 -30.94 -20.85
C LEU A 587 25.44 -31.60 -20.66
N ASP A 588 25.40 -32.81 -20.09
CA ASP A 588 24.18 -33.54 -19.80
C ASP A 588 24.10 -33.81 -18.28
N GLY A 589 23.03 -33.32 -17.66
CA GLY A 589 22.75 -33.50 -16.24
C GLY A 589 21.50 -34.38 -16.04
N GLN A 590 21.60 -35.37 -15.16
CA GLN A 590 20.49 -36.25 -14.76
C GLN A 590 20.47 -36.33 -13.24
N ASN A 591 19.93 -35.28 -12.61
CA ASN A 591 19.96 -35.14 -11.16
C ASN A 591 18.55 -35.38 -10.58
N SER A 592 18.44 -36.29 -9.65
CA SER A 592 17.24 -36.60 -8.90
C SER A 592 17.53 -36.65 -7.39
N ALA A 593 16.48 -36.74 -6.57
CA ALA A 593 16.64 -36.94 -5.14
C ALA A 593 17.38 -38.26 -4.85
N GLY A 594 18.65 -38.16 -4.49
CA GLY A 594 19.50 -39.29 -4.15
C GLY A 594 20.35 -39.93 -5.27
N SER A 595 20.35 -39.32 -6.48
CA SER A 595 21.26 -39.71 -7.56
C SER A 595 21.60 -38.51 -8.43
N LYS A 596 22.86 -38.25 -8.60
CA LYS A 596 23.40 -37.14 -9.41
C LYS A 596 24.33 -37.71 -10.46
N TYR A 597 24.08 -37.33 -11.70
CA TYR A 597 24.91 -37.69 -12.83
C TYR A 597 25.14 -36.42 -13.68
N LEU A 598 26.41 -36.16 -13.98
CA LEU A 598 26.82 -35.09 -14.88
C LEU A 598 27.80 -35.66 -15.90
N SER A 599 27.58 -35.40 -17.15
CA SER A 599 28.46 -35.79 -18.25
C SER A 599 28.87 -34.58 -19.08
N LEU A 600 30.13 -34.38 -19.27
CA LEU A 600 30.70 -33.43 -20.22
C LEU A 600 31.33 -34.23 -21.37
N GLN A 601 30.97 -33.90 -22.59
CA GLN A 601 31.55 -34.44 -23.82
C GLN A 601 32.06 -33.29 -24.67
N SER A 602 33.31 -33.36 -25.05
CA SER A 602 33.94 -32.36 -25.91
C SER A 602 35.05 -32.97 -26.79
N GLU A 603 35.59 -32.20 -27.70
CA GLU A 603 36.80 -32.58 -28.47
C GLU A 603 38.03 -32.63 -27.59
N PHE A 604 38.05 -31.94 -26.44
CA PHE A 604 39.19 -31.83 -25.54
C PHE A 604 39.26 -32.95 -24.50
N ALA A 605 38.10 -33.29 -23.95
CA ALA A 605 37.98 -34.32 -22.93
C ALA A 605 36.54 -34.78 -22.78
N ASP A 606 36.33 -36.02 -22.36
CA ASP A 606 35.10 -36.51 -21.82
C ASP A 606 35.23 -36.62 -20.28
N ALA A 607 34.22 -36.14 -19.57
CA ALA A 607 34.19 -36.28 -18.13
C ALA A 607 32.82 -36.75 -17.67
N THR A 608 32.79 -37.67 -16.71
CA THR A 608 31.55 -38.12 -16.05
C THR A 608 31.72 -38.03 -14.55
N PHE A 609 30.70 -37.51 -13.89
CA PHE A 609 30.66 -37.45 -12.44
C PHE A 609 29.34 -38.02 -11.92
N ARG A 610 29.45 -39.03 -11.08
CA ARG A 610 28.31 -39.66 -10.38
C ARG A 610 28.45 -39.48 -8.89
N SER A 611 27.38 -39.07 -8.23
CA SER A 611 27.38 -38.86 -6.77
C SER A 611 25.95 -38.95 -6.21
N ARG A 612 25.84 -39.19 -4.89
CA ARG A 612 24.60 -39.00 -4.13
C ARG A 612 24.66 -37.72 -3.24
N THR A 613 25.85 -37.17 -3.10
CA THR A 613 26.13 -35.92 -2.41
C THR A 613 26.32 -34.80 -3.43
N ASP A 614 25.99 -33.55 -3.09
CA ASP A 614 26.16 -32.39 -3.96
C ASP A 614 27.63 -32.24 -4.40
N TYR A 615 27.86 -31.96 -5.69
CA TYR A 615 29.18 -31.86 -6.29
C TYR A 615 30.11 -30.91 -5.55
N LYS A 616 29.63 -29.72 -5.22
CA LYS A 616 30.38 -28.73 -4.43
C LYS A 616 30.80 -29.32 -3.08
N THR A 617 29.90 -29.98 -2.39
CA THR A 617 30.18 -30.63 -1.11
C THR A 617 31.22 -31.74 -1.25
N VAL A 618 31.13 -32.58 -2.30
CA VAL A 618 32.14 -33.64 -2.55
C VAL A 618 33.53 -33.04 -2.74
N PHE A 619 33.67 -31.97 -3.53
CA PHE A 619 34.98 -31.33 -3.76
C PHE A 619 35.49 -30.59 -2.53
N GLU A 620 34.64 -30.00 -1.71
CA GLU A 620 35.00 -29.37 -0.45
C GLU A 620 35.53 -30.41 0.57
N TYR A 621 34.85 -31.59 0.66
CA TYR A 621 35.29 -32.68 1.52
C TYR A 621 36.56 -33.35 0.99
N LEU A 622 36.68 -33.59 -0.32
CA LEU A 622 37.88 -34.09 -0.94
C LEU A 622 39.09 -33.21 -0.66
N ARG A 623 38.95 -31.90 -0.82
CA ARG A 623 40.00 -30.94 -0.47
C ARG A 623 40.36 -31.04 1.04
N SER A 624 39.38 -31.06 1.92
CA SER A 624 39.58 -31.19 3.35
C SER A 624 40.28 -32.51 3.72
N SER A 625 39.94 -33.60 3.04
CA SER A 625 40.63 -34.89 3.20
C SER A 625 42.11 -34.80 2.77
N LEU A 626 42.38 -34.19 1.60
CA LEU A 626 43.75 -34.03 1.12
C LEU A 626 44.58 -33.07 1.98
N GLU A 627 43.99 -32.04 2.57
CA GLU A 627 44.68 -31.12 3.51
C GLU A 627 45.24 -31.82 4.75
N LYS A 628 44.66 -32.99 5.14
CA LYS A 628 45.20 -33.82 6.26
C LYS A 628 46.53 -34.45 5.91
N TYR A 629 46.80 -34.74 4.65
CA TYR A 629 48.00 -35.43 4.15
C TYR A 629 49.01 -34.49 3.48
N ILE A 630 48.55 -33.34 2.98
CA ILE A 630 49.34 -32.37 2.23
C ILE A 630 49.17 -30.99 2.90
N PRO A 631 50.03 -30.65 3.93
CA PRO A 631 49.88 -29.41 4.71
C PRO A 631 49.95 -28.13 3.85
N LEU A 632 50.62 -28.18 2.69
CA LEU A 632 50.71 -27.06 1.76
C LEU A 632 49.33 -26.61 1.23
N LEU A 633 48.32 -27.48 1.25
CA LEU A 633 46.95 -27.19 0.79
C LEU A 633 46.09 -26.54 1.88
N TYR A 634 46.59 -26.47 3.13
CA TYR A 634 45.84 -25.98 4.25
C TYR A 634 45.62 -24.46 4.20
N ASP A 635 44.36 -24.03 4.27
CA ASP A 635 43.94 -22.66 4.32
C ASP A 635 43.03 -22.45 5.55
N GLU A 636 43.56 -21.78 6.55
CA GLU A 636 42.88 -21.56 7.83
C GLU A 636 41.53 -20.81 7.68
N ARG A 637 41.46 -19.81 6.80
CA ARG A 637 40.20 -19.04 6.57
C ARG A 637 39.10 -19.92 5.99
N LYS A 638 39.44 -20.80 5.06
CA LYS A 638 38.49 -21.74 4.44
C LYS A 638 38.11 -22.87 5.39
N ALA A 639 39.03 -23.31 6.27
CA ALA A 639 38.76 -24.32 7.27
C ALA A 639 37.73 -23.83 8.32
N ARG A 640 37.85 -22.60 8.80
CA ARG A 640 36.87 -21.99 9.73
C ARG A 640 35.48 -21.84 9.13
N LYS A 641 35.38 -21.45 7.83
CA LYS A 641 34.10 -21.30 7.12
C LYS A 641 33.37 -22.64 6.94
N ARG A 642 34.10 -23.74 6.75
CA ARG A 642 33.58 -25.12 6.62
C ARG A 642 33.05 -25.68 7.93
N ALA A 643 33.71 -25.40 9.06
CA ALA A 643 33.28 -25.85 10.36
C ALA A 643 31.92 -25.27 10.80
N ALA A 644 31.50 -24.12 10.22
CA ALA A 644 30.24 -23.44 10.52
C ALA A 644 29.02 -23.97 9.73
N GLY A 645 29.22 -24.81 8.70
CA GLY A 645 28.16 -25.33 7.84
C GLY A 645 28.17 -26.86 7.76
N ALA A 646 27.55 -27.56 8.71
CA ALA A 646 27.38 -29.00 8.62
C ALA A 646 26.40 -29.36 7.51
N VAL A 647 26.92 -29.81 6.36
CA VAL A 647 26.10 -30.34 5.25
C VAL A 647 25.96 -31.84 5.42
N SER A 648 24.75 -32.36 5.19
CA SER A 648 24.49 -33.80 5.19
C SER A 648 25.23 -34.47 4.01
N VAL A 649 26.11 -35.41 4.31
CA VAL A 649 26.79 -36.22 3.30
C VAL A 649 26.27 -37.66 3.35
N VAL A 650 26.18 -38.28 2.18
CA VAL A 650 25.72 -39.65 2.04
C VAL A 650 26.93 -40.59 2.07
N ASP A 651 26.81 -41.71 2.81
CA ASP A 651 27.84 -42.74 2.84
C ASP A 651 27.79 -43.57 1.56
N ASP A 652 28.32 -42.99 0.49
CA ASP A 652 28.46 -43.60 -0.82
C ASP A 652 29.62 -42.99 -1.58
N TYR A 653 30.10 -43.71 -2.59
CA TYR A 653 31.21 -43.26 -3.42
C TYR A 653 30.75 -42.27 -4.50
N SER A 654 31.35 -41.12 -4.53
CA SER A 654 31.35 -40.21 -5.67
C SER A 654 32.45 -40.63 -6.64
N VAL A 655 32.12 -40.74 -7.92
CA VAL A 655 33.01 -41.21 -8.96
C VAL A 655 33.17 -40.15 -10.03
N LEU A 656 34.41 -39.66 -10.20
CA LEU A 656 34.80 -38.80 -11.34
C LEU A 656 35.68 -39.60 -12.27
N SER A 657 35.33 -39.63 -13.55
CA SER A 657 36.18 -40.16 -14.64
C SER A 657 36.41 -39.05 -15.64
N VAL A 658 37.65 -38.86 -16.06
CA VAL A 658 38.06 -37.93 -17.11
C VAL A 658 38.94 -38.67 -18.10
N ASP A 659 38.60 -38.61 -19.39
CA ASP A 659 39.35 -39.11 -20.51
C ASP A 659 39.75 -37.93 -21.37
N VAL A 660 41.05 -37.60 -21.42
CA VAL A 660 41.61 -36.48 -22.19
C VAL A 660 41.78 -36.91 -23.63
N LYS A 661 41.27 -36.12 -24.56
CA LYS A 661 41.35 -36.37 -25.99
C LYS A 661 42.37 -35.47 -26.69
N HIS A 662 42.12 -34.16 -26.68
CA HIS A 662 42.96 -33.16 -27.30
C HIS A 662 43.01 -31.88 -26.48
N PHE A 663 43.79 -31.88 -25.39
CA PHE A 663 43.77 -30.82 -24.39
C PHE A 663 44.60 -29.59 -24.74
N THR A 664 45.62 -29.75 -25.55
CA THR A 664 46.58 -28.67 -25.90
C THR A 664 45.88 -27.36 -26.34
N PRO A 665 44.84 -27.35 -27.20
CA PRO A 665 44.21 -26.11 -27.62
C PRO A 665 43.49 -25.33 -26.49
N VAL A 666 43.14 -25.98 -25.41
CA VAL A 666 42.49 -25.35 -24.26
C VAL A 666 43.43 -25.03 -23.11
N ALA A 667 44.64 -25.59 -23.13
CA ALA A 667 45.62 -25.44 -22.06
C ALA A 667 45.89 -23.98 -21.68
N ASP A 668 46.18 -23.14 -22.65
CA ASP A 668 46.50 -21.73 -22.45
C ASP A 668 45.26 -20.88 -22.15
N ALA A 669 44.11 -21.29 -22.71
CA ALA A 669 42.85 -20.55 -22.50
C ALA A 669 42.25 -20.75 -21.10
N VAL A 670 42.33 -21.98 -20.52
CA VAL A 670 41.59 -22.32 -19.30
C VAL A 670 42.43 -22.90 -18.17
N ALA A 671 43.67 -23.30 -18.40
CA ALA A 671 44.48 -24.07 -17.46
C ALA A 671 45.92 -23.52 -17.23
N ASP A 672 46.14 -22.22 -17.47
CA ASP A 672 47.41 -21.54 -17.25
C ASP A 672 48.63 -22.32 -17.82
N GLY A 673 48.54 -22.78 -19.08
CA GLY A 673 49.58 -23.49 -19.76
C GLY A 673 49.82 -24.94 -19.30
N LEU A 674 48.87 -25.53 -18.55
CA LEU A 674 48.93 -26.97 -18.21
C LEU A 674 48.68 -27.82 -19.44
N GLN A 675 49.70 -28.49 -19.92
CA GLN A 675 49.63 -29.42 -21.07
C GLN A 675 49.50 -30.85 -20.56
N ILE A 676 48.57 -31.60 -21.14
CA ILE A 676 48.31 -32.98 -20.80
C ILE A 676 48.26 -33.79 -22.11
N ALA A 677 48.96 -34.93 -22.14
CA ALA A 677 48.98 -35.79 -23.33
C ALA A 677 47.59 -36.33 -23.69
N ASP A 678 47.32 -36.46 -24.97
CA ASP A 678 46.15 -37.12 -25.48
C ASP A 678 46.10 -38.58 -24.99
N GLY A 679 44.90 -39.08 -24.66
CA GLY A 679 44.68 -40.41 -24.07
C GLY A 679 44.98 -40.49 -22.58
N SER A 680 45.31 -39.36 -21.93
CA SER A 680 45.44 -39.33 -20.47
C SER A 680 44.11 -39.61 -19.78
N GLN A 681 44.16 -40.36 -18.68
CA GLN A 681 42.99 -40.80 -17.95
C GLN A 681 43.10 -40.45 -16.46
N LEU A 682 41.99 -40.00 -15.86
CA LEU A 682 41.86 -39.79 -14.44
C LEU A 682 40.58 -40.50 -13.94
N ARG A 683 40.72 -41.32 -12.89
CA ARG A 683 39.59 -41.89 -12.19
C ARG A 683 39.72 -41.65 -10.71
N LEU A 684 38.75 -40.91 -10.14
CA LEU A 684 38.67 -40.59 -8.73
C LEU A 684 37.41 -41.25 -8.15
N LEU A 685 37.63 -42.04 -7.06
CA LEU A 685 36.55 -42.47 -6.20
C LEU A 685 36.76 -41.84 -4.83
N PHE A 686 35.74 -41.17 -4.32
CA PHE A 686 35.81 -40.51 -3.02
C PHE A 686 34.48 -40.69 -2.28
N ASN A 687 34.57 -41.17 -1.02
CA ASN A 687 33.43 -41.23 -0.13
C ASN A 687 33.56 -40.14 0.95
N PRO A 688 32.73 -39.06 0.87
CA PRO A 688 32.85 -37.93 1.78
C PRO A 688 32.46 -38.25 3.23
N ALA A 689 31.68 -39.29 3.48
CA ALA A 689 31.24 -39.65 4.84
C ALA A 689 32.32 -40.34 5.67
N ASN A 690 33.22 -41.08 5.02
CA ASN A 690 34.24 -41.86 5.70
C ASN A 690 35.67 -41.58 5.21
N ASP A 691 35.86 -40.50 4.42
CA ASP A 691 37.15 -40.06 3.87
C ASP A 691 37.88 -41.09 3.00
N LYS A 692 37.21 -42.10 2.48
CA LYS A 692 37.84 -43.10 1.62
C LYS A 692 38.11 -42.53 0.22
N LEU A 693 39.37 -42.53 -0.18
CA LEU A 693 39.88 -41.99 -1.43
C LEU A 693 40.61 -43.07 -2.22
N SER A 694 40.31 -43.12 -3.53
CA SER A 694 41.12 -43.83 -4.50
C SER A 694 41.23 -42.97 -5.77
N LEU A 695 42.47 -42.62 -6.12
CA LEU A 695 42.79 -41.84 -7.31
C LEU A 695 43.72 -42.66 -8.21
N LYS A 696 43.37 -42.80 -9.46
CA LYS A 696 44.22 -43.35 -10.54
C LYS A 696 44.36 -42.34 -11.62
N ALA A 697 45.56 -42.06 -12.07
CA ALA A 697 45.83 -41.21 -13.22
C ALA A 697 46.99 -41.77 -14.05
N THR A 698 46.81 -41.75 -15.37
CA THR A 698 47.83 -42.17 -16.33
C THR A 698 47.94 -41.09 -17.42
N SER A 699 49.17 -40.77 -17.82
CA SER A 699 49.44 -39.79 -18.87
C SER A 699 50.79 -40.09 -19.52
N GLU A 700 50.89 -39.94 -20.84
CA GLU A 700 52.19 -40.00 -21.52
C GLU A 700 53.07 -38.83 -21.15
N TYR A 701 52.50 -37.64 -20.96
CA TYR A 701 53.21 -36.53 -20.32
C TYR A 701 52.20 -35.55 -19.65
N ILE A 702 52.67 -34.86 -18.63
CA ILE A 702 52.05 -33.68 -18.05
C ILE A 702 53.13 -32.61 -17.92
N GLU A 703 52.89 -31.47 -18.47
CA GLU A 703 53.79 -30.33 -18.41
C GLU A 703 53.11 -29.06 -17.91
N ARG A 704 53.77 -28.34 -17.03
CA ARG A 704 53.36 -27.00 -16.61
C ARG A 704 54.59 -26.19 -16.19
N GLU A 705 54.83 -25.07 -16.86
CA GLU A 705 55.98 -24.18 -16.60
C GLU A 705 57.33 -24.91 -16.64
N ARG A 706 57.88 -25.17 -15.44
CA ARG A 706 59.18 -25.85 -15.24
C ARG A 706 59.03 -27.29 -14.76
N MET A 707 57.85 -27.84 -14.82
CA MET A 707 57.57 -29.22 -14.41
C MET A 707 57.15 -30.03 -15.63
N LEU A 708 57.84 -31.15 -15.85
CA LEU A 708 57.47 -32.14 -16.87
C LEU A 708 57.57 -33.53 -16.24
N ALA A 709 56.53 -34.33 -16.37
CA ALA A 709 56.55 -35.73 -16.04
C ALA A 709 56.17 -36.55 -17.26
N THR A 710 56.97 -37.55 -17.64
CA THR A 710 56.72 -38.44 -18.78
C THR A 710 56.30 -39.83 -18.32
N ARG A 711 55.46 -40.53 -19.09
CA ARG A 711 54.87 -41.85 -18.80
C ARG A 711 54.40 -41.97 -17.36
N LEU A 712 53.62 -41.03 -16.94
CA LEU A 712 53.11 -40.91 -15.55
C LEU A 712 52.10 -42.02 -15.29
N ASN A 713 52.27 -42.72 -14.16
CA ASN A 713 51.27 -43.59 -13.57
C ASN A 713 51.20 -43.26 -12.07
N LEU A 714 50.08 -42.65 -11.67
CA LEU A 714 49.79 -42.26 -10.32
C LEU A 714 48.63 -43.12 -9.75
N ASN A 715 48.89 -43.72 -8.61
CA ASN A 715 47.85 -44.42 -7.86
C ASN A 715 47.93 -43.99 -6.40
N ALA A 716 46.89 -43.34 -5.88
CA ALA A 716 46.82 -42.87 -4.52
C ALA A 716 45.59 -43.45 -3.84
N THR A 717 45.79 -44.05 -2.66
CA THR A 717 44.71 -44.60 -1.84
C THR A 717 44.96 -44.30 -0.38
N ASN A 718 43.92 -43.97 0.38
CA ASN A 718 44.04 -43.83 1.83
C ASN A 718 43.54 -45.08 2.53
N ARG A 719 44.21 -45.44 3.62
CA ARG A 719 43.79 -46.47 4.56
C ARG A 719 43.96 -45.92 5.99
N GLY A 720 42.84 -45.74 6.68
CA GLY A 720 42.87 -45.11 8.01
C GLY A 720 43.51 -43.72 7.97
N ASP A 721 44.51 -43.47 8.80
CA ASP A 721 45.20 -42.17 8.92
C ASP A 721 46.38 -42.01 7.94
N SER A 722 46.52 -42.87 6.94
CA SER A 722 47.67 -42.82 6.00
C SER A 722 47.19 -42.76 4.55
N LEU A 723 47.83 -41.89 3.76
CA LEU A 723 47.72 -41.83 2.30
C LEU A 723 48.93 -42.56 1.71
N SER A 724 48.65 -43.61 0.94
CA SER A 724 49.65 -44.35 0.19
C SER A 724 49.63 -43.86 -1.28
N VAL A 725 50.75 -43.36 -1.72
CA VAL A 725 50.91 -42.87 -3.11
C VAL A 725 51.97 -43.74 -3.79
N TYR A 726 51.57 -44.31 -4.92
CA TYR A 726 52.47 -44.93 -5.86
C TYR A 726 52.56 -44.06 -7.10
N LEU A 727 53.79 -43.55 -7.36
CA LEU A 727 54.10 -42.73 -8.49
C LEU A 727 55.20 -43.42 -9.32
N ARG A 728 54.93 -43.57 -10.60
CA ARG A 728 55.94 -43.97 -11.60
C ARG A 728 55.94 -42.93 -12.72
N SER A 729 57.16 -42.44 -13.03
CA SER A 729 57.42 -41.59 -14.20
C SER A 729 58.72 -42.02 -14.83
N GLU A 730 58.79 -41.97 -16.17
CA GLU A 730 60.04 -42.26 -16.82
C GLU A 730 61.07 -41.14 -16.61
N ASP A 731 60.62 -39.90 -16.78
CA ASP A 731 61.40 -38.72 -16.46
C ASP A 731 60.57 -37.73 -15.68
N LEU A 732 61.17 -37.14 -14.64
CA LEU A 732 60.57 -36.03 -13.88
C LEU A 732 61.55 -34.87 -13.85
N TYR A 733 61.10 -33.74 -14.42
CA TYR A 733 61.82 -32.44 -14.39
C TYR A 733 61.07 -31.50 -13.44
N VAL A 734 61.78 -30.84 -12.54
CA VAL A 734 61.27 -29.78 -11.68
C VAL A 734 62.30 -28.67 -11.64
N GLY A 735 62.12 -27.63 -12.42
CA GLY A 735 63.11 -26.59 -12.66
C GLY A 735 64.40 -27.14 -13.30
N THR A 736 65.51 -27.07 -12.60
CA THR A 736 66.80 -27.64 -13.01
C THR A 736 67.01 -29.09 -12.53
N PHE A 737 66.11 -29.63 -11.71
CA PHE A 737 66.20 -30.97 -11.18
C PHE A 737 65.60 -31.98 -12.16
N HIS A 738 66.41 -32.99 -12.55
CA HIS A 738 66.00 -34.09 -13.43
C HIS A 738 66.18 -35.44 -12.68
N ARG A 739 65.12 -36.24 -12.70
CA ARG A 739 65.16 -37.58 -12.14
C ARG A 739 64.65 -38.61 -13.16
N PRO A 740 65.52 -39.36 -13.80
CA PRO A 740 65.13 -40.42 -14.72
C PRO A 740 64.60 -41.63 -13.92
N GLN A 741 63.64 -42.36 -14.49
CA GLN A 741 63.04 -43.58 -13.95
C GLN A 741 62.60 -43.48 -12.51
N LEU A 742 61.85 -42.44 -12.17
CA LEU A 742 61.28 -42.30 -10.84
C LEU A 742 60.18 -43.35 -10.61
N SER A 743 60.49 -44.29 -9.67
CA SER A 743 59.47 -45.20 -9.14
C SER A 743 59.56 -45.13 -7.63
N GLY A 744 58.50 -44.68 -7.03
CA GLY A 744 58.47 -44.50 -5.56
C GLY A 744 57.13 -44.91 -4.94
N ARG A 745 57.22 -45.56 -3.79
CA ARG A 745 56.09 -45.75 -2.88
C ARG A 745 56.29 -44.83 -1.70
N GLY A 746 55.44 -43.84 -1.57
CA GLY A 746 55.45 -42.93 -0.44
C GLY A 746 54.13 -43.10 0.34
N GLY A 747 54.22 -42.91 1.67
CA GLY A 747 53.04 -42.81 2.53
C GLY A 747 53.21 -41.65 3.49
N THR A 748 52.20 -40.83 3.58
CA THR A 748 52.12 -39.79 4.62
C THR A 748 51.08 -40.17 5.61
N ARG A 749 51.41 -40.06 6.92
CA ARG A 749 50.38 -40.20 7.99
C ARG A 749 49.70 -38.85 8.19
N SER A 750 48.41 -38.91 8.43
CA SER A 750 47.64 -37.74 8.85
C SER A 750 48.28 -37.12 10.08
N GLN A 751 48.77 -35.91 9.98
CA GLN A 751 49.14 -35.12 11.15
C GLN A 751 47.83 -34.67 11.78
N ARG A 752 47.42 -35.30 12.93
CA ARG A 752 46.42 -34.69 13.77
C ARG A 752 47.04 -33.40 14.33
N LEU A 753 46.61 -32.28 13.78
CA LEU A 753 46.79 -30.99 14.43
C LEU A 753 46.12 -31.10 15.80
N ARG A 754 46.91 -31.31 16.86
CA ARG A 754 46.40 -31.14 18.23
C ARG A 754 45.93 -29.70 18.33
N PRO A 755 44.73 -29.45 18.85
CA PRO A 755 44.37 -28.08 19.19
C PRO A 755 45.39 -27.59 20.21
N VAL A 756 46.05 -26.48 19.94
CA VAL A 756 46.89 -25.78 20.91
C VAL A 756 45.96 -25.40 22.05
N PRO A 757 46.22 -25.82 23.31
CA PRO A 757 45.38 -25.38 24.43
C PRO A 757 45.54 -23.89 24.60
N GLY A 758 44.42 -23.20 24.65
CA GLY A 758 44.12 -21.91 25.23
C GLY A 758 45.19 -20.83 25.26
N PHE A 759 44.86 -19.78 24.55
CA PHE A 759 45.02 -18.45 25.18
C PHE A 759 43.59 -17.91 25.35
N ASP A 760 43.30 -17.62 26.63
CA ASP A 760 42.11 -16.90 27.09
C ASP A 760 41.89 -15.56 26.38
#